data_63293acff0ca3af918c45d57ded8425d
#
_entry.id   63293acff0ca3af918c45d57ded8425d
#
_cell.length_a   1.000
_cell.length_b   1.000
_cell.length_c   1.000
_cell.angle_alpha   90.00
_cell.angle_beta   90.00
_cell.angle_gamma   90.00
#
_symmetry.space_group_name_H-M   'P 1'
#
loop_
_entity.id
_entity.type
_entity.pdbx_description
1 polymer ?
#
loop_
_entity_poly.entity_id
_entity_poly.type
_entity_poly.pdbx_seq_one_letter_code
_entity_poly.pdbx_strand_id
1 'polypeptide(L)'
;MSRIDDLLKHMTLEEKIAMLAGADLWHSVANQRLNIPQFKVTDGPNGARGAWGGMATPSVCTPVGIALGATWNPEVVEKVGNVLADELEAKGAHILLAPTVNIHRTPIAGRNFECYSEDPFLSGMIASAYIKGIQDKGKGACIKHFVANDQEFERFSISSEVDERTLREIYLEPFRIAIRNSDPWAVMSAYNRVNGAYACENDHTLNDILKGEWGYKGIVMSDWFGTYDKGVPSGGLDLEMPGQARWMSEEMVKRALDDGPLTEEILDDKVRRLLGVLEKAGLFGKPELNPEGGEDKPQHRKIMREAAREAIVLLKNDGTLPLKKVKSIAVIGPYAAQAQILGGGSSSVTPHYAVSPFEGIKNRAGKKIKVDTAPGCHIYKSLPAPAPETLSTEDGRVGLSLSLFNGTEFGGAPMYTEVTPRVNQGWFDKSVPNVNQESFSLRMEGFFTPKESGVHTLALSAVGWCKMYLNDEVVIDHSSDADMGKQLVAEVELKGGKPYPIKVEYYWKGSPRWRSVGIGHQPPQPLDLMGEAVKLARKSDVAVVIASLNGEWESEGFDRVDMKLPGEQDELIRRVVKANKNTIVVVNVGSAVEMPWIDKVPAVLQLWYDGQEQGNALADILFGDENPSGKLPTTFPVRLEDNPAYINYPGENGKVRYGEGLFVGYRYYDKKKVEPLFPFGHGLSYTDFKYSNFKLSAKSITPKDKLTVKVDVTNTGKVTGKEIVQLYVRDVQSTFARPEKELKAFAKVEVKPGKTKTAAFTLDREAFWYFDAAKNAWNIEPGGFEILVGASSRDIRLNGAITLEPEPRAARFHTGLTVGTLLDHPESRAVLSRHIGGFLLMADMNSAVGMTLEQVASNHPNFVPQKLLAQIEQELAQIK
;
A
#
# COMPACT_ATOMS: atom_id res chain seq x y z
N MET A 1 -3.77 -7.90 40.65
CA MET A 1 -4.32 -8.61 39.48
C MET A 1 -4.80 -7.53 38.52
N SER A 2 -4.48 -7.60 37.23
CA SER A 2 -4.99 -6.60 36.28
C SER A 2 -6.50 -6.80 36.05
N ARG A 3 -7.21 -5.77 35.54
CA ARG A 3 -8.62 -5.91 35.15
C ARG A 3 -8.81 -7.05 34.14
N ILE A 4 -7.89 -7.18 33.20
CA ILE A 4 -7.93 -8.23 32.18
C ILE A 4 -7.81 -9.61 32.80
N ASP A 5 -6.91 -9.81 33.76
CA ASP A 5 -6.77 -11.10 34.46
C ASP A 5 -8.02 -11.48 35.26
N ASP A 6 -8.67 -10.46 35.83
CA ASP A 6 -9.93 -10.66 36.57
C ASP A 6 -11.06 -11.04 35.64
N LEU A 7 -11.20 -10.36 34.49
CA LEU A 7 -12.20 -10.71 33.46
C LEU A 7 -12.00 -12.13 32.94
N LEU A 8 -10.77 -12.49 32.56
CA LEU A 8 -10.45 -13.82 32.05
C LEU A 8 -10.85 -14.95 33.01
N LYS A 9 -10.67 -14.76 34.31
CA LYS A 9 -11.07 -15.74 35.34
C LYS A 9 -12.59 -15.93 35.46
N HIS A 10 -13.37 -14.88 35.14
CA HIS A 10 -14.82 -14.91 35.24
C HIS A 10 -15.54 -15.28 33.93
N MET A 11 -14.81 -15.32 32.81
CA MET A 11 -15.33 -15.73 31.51
C MET A 11 -15.52 -17.25 31.45
N THR A 12 -16.67 -17.68 30.89
CA THR A 12 -16.86 -19.09 30.50
C THR A 12 -16.08 -19.39 29.24
N LEU A 13 -15.94 -20.69 28.94
CA LEU A 13 -15.27 -21.12 27.70
C LEU A 13 -15.98 -20.56 26.47
N GLU A 14 -17.34 -20.63 26.43
CA GLU A 14 -18.16 -20.11 25.34
C GLU A 14 -17.99 -18.61 25.14
N GLU A 15 -17.88 -17.84 26.22
CA GLU A 15 -17.65 -16.40 26.17
C GLU A 15 -16.26 -16.05 25.63
N LYS A 16 -15.24 -16.84 25.99
CA LYS A 16 -13.89 -16.71 25.45
C LYS A 16 -13.88 -16.99 23.94
N ILE A 17 -14.52 -18.08 23.54
CA ILE A 17 -14.64 -18.48 22.14
C ILE A 17 -15.37 -17.42 21.31
N ALA A 18 -16.50 -16.91 21.82
CA ALA A 18 -17.28 -15.89 21.12
C ALA A 18 -16.49 -14.62 20.79
N MET A 19 -15.46 -14.28 21.57
CA MET A 19 -14.62 -13.12 21.30
C MET A 19 -13.62 -13.32 20.15
N LEU A 20 -13.36 -14.57 19.72
CA LEU A 20 -12.36 -14.85 18.68
C LEU A 20 -12.82 -14.55 17.26
N ALA A 21 -14.07 -14.11 17.08
CA ALA A 21 -14.59 -13.70 15.79
C ALA A 21 -15.36 -12.38 15.88
N GLY A 22 -15.56 -11.71 14.74
CA GLY A 22 -16.40 -10.53 14.68
C GLY A 22 -17.88 -10.81 14.95
N ALA A 23 -18.61 -9.80 15.41
CA ALA A 23 -20.06 -9.84 15.52
C ALA A 23 -20.76 -9.61 14.18
N ASP A 24 -20.16 -8.79 13.34
CA ASP A 24 -20.61 -8.44 11.99
C ASP A 24 -19.39 -8.02 11.12
N LEU A 25 -19.63 -7.23 10.06
CA LEU A 25 -18.56 -6.78 9.16
C LEU A 25 -17.48 -5.94 9.85
N TRP A 26 -17.83 -5.19 10.93
CA TRP A 26 -16.97 -4.12 11.44
C TRP A 26 -16.76 -4.16 12.94
N HIS A 27 -17.51 -4.99 13.68
CA HIS A 27 -17.52 -4.97 15.14
C HIS A 27 -16.98 -6.29 15.72
N SER A 28 -16.23 -6.17 16.82
CA SER A 28 -15.97 -7.30 17.70
C SER A 28 -17.21 -7.67 18.51
N VAL A 29 -17.21 -8.86 19.11
CA VAL A 29 -18.32 -9.29 19.97
C VAL A 29 -18.24 -8.59 21.33
N ALA A 30 -19.38 -8.12 21.84
CA ALA A 30 -19.54 -7.63 23.20
C ALA A 30 -19.94 -8.76 24.16
N ASN A 31 -19.52 -8.69 25.44
CA ASN A 31 -20.04 -9.57 26.49
C ASN A 31 -20.84 -8.78 27.53
N GLN A 32 -22.15 -8.84 27.41
CA GLN A 32 -23.04 -8.06 28.29
C GLN A 32 -22.96 -8.50 29.76
N ARG A 33 -22.79 -9.79 30.04
CA ARG A 33 -22.72 -10.33 31.43
C ARG A 33 -21.54 -9.76 32.20
N LEU A 34 -20.39 -9.55 31.51
CA LEU A 34 -19.17 -9.02 32.13
C LEU A 34 -18.94 -7.54 31.81
N ASN A 35 -19.92 -6.87 31.19
CA ASN A 35 -19.79 -5.50 30.73
C ASN A 35 -18.54 -5.26 29.86
N ILE A 36 -18.19 -6.22 28.98
CA ILE A 36 -17.13 -6.08 27.99
C ILE A 36 -17.75 -5.45 26.74
N PRO A 37 -17.34 -4.23 26.35
CA PRO A 37 -17.86 -3.56 25.16
C PRO A 37 -17.30 -4.17 23.89
N GLN A 38 -17.89 -3.79 22.76
CA GLN A 38 -17.33 -4.05 21.43
C GLN A 38 -16.41 -2.91 20.99
N PHE A 39 -15.45 -3.18 20.10
CA PHE A 39 -14.78 -2.16 19.32
C PHE A 39 -15.23 -2.23 17.87
N LYS A 40 -15.15 -1.09 17.17
CA LYS A 40 -15.43 -0.97 15.74
C LYS A 40 -14.14 -0.75 14.98
N VAL A 41 -13.97 -1.43 13.86
CA VAL A 41 -12.91 -1.19 12.88
C VAL A 41 -13.49 -0.55 11.63
N THR A 42 -12.67 0.11 10.82
CA THR A 42 -13.07 0.60 9.50
C THR A 42 -11.89 0.54 8.53
N ASP A 43 -12.20 0.24 7.27
CA ASP A 43 -11.22 0.39 6.21
C ASP A 43 -10.80 1.85 6.02
N GLY A 44 -9.64 1.95 5.40
CA GLY A 44 -9.25 3.13 4.73
C GLY A 44 -7.81 3.55 4.84
N PRO A 45 -6.85 2.92 4.12
CA PRO A 45 -5.50 3.48 3.97
C PRO A 45 -5.51 4.93 3.49
N ASN A 46 -6.54 5.30 2.72
CA ASN A 46 -6.67 6.62 2.10
C ASN A 46 -7.75 7.51 2.74
N GLY A 47 -8.28 7.11 3.90
CA GLY A 47 -9.34 7.81 4.63
C GLY A 47 -10.21 6.85 5.43
N ALA A 48 -10.75 7.24 6.58
CA ALA A 48 -11.66 6.41 7.35
C ALA A 48 -13.00 6.26 6.61
N ARG A 49 -13.21 5.12 5.93
CA ARG A 49 -14.34 4.96 5.02
C ARG A 49 -15.70 4.92 5.72
N GLY A 50 -15.80 4.19 6.83
CA GLY A 50 -17.10 3.88 7.44
C GLY A 50 -17.89 2.83 6.63
N ALA A 51 -19.20 3.01 6.54
CA ALA A 51 -20.09 2.12 5.79
C ALA A 51 -19.74 2.09 4.29
N TRP A 52 -20.09 0.99 3.64
CA TRP A 52 -19.85 0.78 2.20
C TRP A 52 -21.05 1.25 1.37
N GLY A 53 -20.78 1.76 0.15
CA GLY A 53 -21.81 2.04 -0.86
C GLY A 53 -22.54 3.38 -0.68
N GLY A 54 -23.78 3.45 -1.14
CA GLY A 54 -24.58 4.68 -1.17
C GLY A 54 -24.86 5.32 0.20
N MET A 55 -24.69 4.57 1.29
CA MET A 55 -24.87 5.04 2.66
C MET A 55 -23.56 5.50 3.32
N ALA A 56 -22.45 5.48 2.61
CA ALA A 56 -21.16 5.91 3.15
C ALA A 56 -21.18 7.41 3.48
N THR A 57 -20.92 7.76 4.73
CA THR A 57 -20.71 9.15 5.13
C THR A 57 -19.40 9.66 4.55
N PRO A 58 -19.35 10.91 4.04
CA PRO A 58 -18.09 11.46 3.51
C PRO A 58 -16.96 11.44 4.56
N SER A 59 -15.74 11.35 4.07
CA SER A 59 -14.53 11.39 4.88
C SER A 59 -13.44 12.20 4.19
N VAL A 60 -12.41 12.59 4.91
CA VAL A 60 -11.20 13.15 4.30
C VAL A 60 -10.54 12.08 3.45
N CYS A 61 -10.24 12.42 2.19
CA CYS A 61 -9.46 11.58 1.30
C CYS A 61 -8.01 12.08 1.27
N THR A 62 -7.11 11.26 1.81
CA THR A 62 -5.67 11.55 1.86
C THR A 62 -4.98 11.23 0.54
N PRO A 63 -3.76 11.75 0.28
CA PRO A 63 -2.87 11.14 -0.70
C PRO A 63 -2.71 9.64 -0.42
N VAL A 64 -2.66 8.82 -1.48
CA VAL A 64 -2.52 7.36 -1.35
C VAL A 64 -1.14 6.95 -0.82
N GLY A 65 -0.98 5.66 -0.46
CA GLY A 65 0.25 5.15 0.16
C GLY A 65 1.52 5.52 -0.59
N ILE A 66 1.60 5.25 -1.89
CA ILE A 66 2.78 5.60 -2.71
C ILE A 66 3.05 7.11 -2.76
N ALA A 67 2.01 7.94 -2.74
CA ALA A 67 2.14 9.40 -2.68
C ALA A 67 2.71 9.83 -1.32
N LEU A 68 2.22 9.26 -0.20
CA LEU A 68 2.81 9.48 1.12
C LEU A 68 4.27 9.00 1.18
N GLY A 69 4.59 7.86 0.56
CA GLY A 69 5.96 7.38 0.38
C GLY A 69 6.84 8.37 -0.38
N ALA A 70 6.31 8.98 -1.44
CA ALA A 70 7.01 9.99 -2.26
C ALA A 70 7.31 11.30 -1.51
N THR A 71 6.64 11.58 -0.41
CA THR A 71 6.97 12.73 0.45
C THR A 71 8.33 12.60 1.11
N TRP A 72 8.79 11.38 1.43
CA TRP A 72 9.97 11.11 2.25
C TRP A 72 9.99 11.96 3.53
N ASN A 73 8.80 12.24 4.07
CA ASN A 73 8.63 13.16 5.19
C ASN A 73 7.74 12.55 6.28
N PRO A 74 8.33 11.85 7.27
CA PRO A 74 7.57 11.28 8.39
C PRO A 74 6.71 12.31 9.14
N GLU A 75 7.17 13.58 9.25
CA GLU A 75 6.43 14.62 9.98
C GLU A 75 5.08 14.96 9.31
N VAL A 76 5.06 15.04 7.97
CA VAL A 76 3.80 15.31 7.26
C VAL A 76 2.89 14.09 7.30
N VAL A 77 3.45 12.88 7.25
CA VAL A 77 2.68 11.64 7.34
C VAL A 77 2.07 11.46 8.73
N GLU A 78 2.78 11.83 9.80
CA GLU A 78 2.24 11.86 11.17
C GLU A 78 1.04 12.83 11.28
N LYS A 79 1.11 14.02 10.65
CA LYS A 79 -0.03 14.93 10.57
C LYS A 79 -1.23 14.33 9.83
N VAL A 80 -0.99 13.58 8.74
CA VAL A 80 -2.04 12.83 8.03
C VAL A 80 -2.67 11.79 8.96
N GLY A 81 -1.86 11.02 9.70
CA GLY A 81 -2.32 10.09 10.71
C GLY A 81 -3.21 10.74 11.78
N ASN A 82 -2.86 11.96 12.22
CA ASN A 82 -3.68 12.74 13.16
C ASN A 82 -5.06 13.11 12.58
N VAL A 83 -5.14 13.45 11.28
CA VAL A 83 -6.41 13.73 10.62
C VAL A 83 -7.26 12.46 10.53
N LEU A 84 -6.65 11.33 10.22
CA LEU A 84 -7.34 10.04 10.18
C LEU A 84 -7.90 9.62 11.54
N ALA A 85 -7.20 9.94 12.63
CA ALA A 85 -7.71 9.70 13.98
C ALA A 85 -8.97 10.55 14.30
N ASP A 86 -9.00 11.81 13.84
CA ASP A 86 -10.19 12.66 13.96
C ASP A 86 -11.36 12.07 13.15
N GLU A 87 -11.09 11.57 11.94
CA GLU A 87 -12.11 10.90 11.11
C GLU A 87 -12.58 9.57 11.72
N LEU A 88 -11.70 8.80 12.37
CA LEU A 88 -12.09 7.60 13.12
C LEU A 88 -13.05 7.94 14.25
N GLU A 89 -12.80 9.01 14.99
CA GLU A 89 -13.72 9.49 16.03
C GLU A 89 -15.07 9.85 15.42
N ALA A 90 -15.08 10.60 14.30
CA ALA A 90 -16.30 10.96 13.60
C ALA A 90 -17.08 9.74 13.06
N LYS A 91 -16.38 8.63 12.71
CA LYS A 91 -17.00 7.37 12.28
C LYS A 91 -17.44 6.48 13.44
N GLY A 92 -17.22 6.87 14.69
CA GLY A 92 -17.41 6.00 15.84
C GLY A 92 -16.54 4.74 15.81
N ALA A 93 -15.41 4.81 15.10
CA ALA A 93 -14.49 3.69 14.94
C ALA A 93 -13.26 3.83 15.86
N HIS A 94 -12.62 2.69 16.17
CA HIS A 94 -11.54 2.59 17.12
C HIS A 94 -10.22 2.19 16.48
N ILE A 95 -10.28 1.38 15.40
CA ILE A 95 -9.10 0.91 14.66
C ILE A 95 -9.30 1.19 13.17
N LEU A 96 -8.29 1.82 12.55
CA LEU A 96 -8.18 1.94 11.11
C LEU A 96 -7.45 0.72 10.55
N LEU A 97 -8.02 0.08 9.52
CA LEU A 97 -7.39 -1.04 8.81
C LEU A 97 -6.33 -0.52 7.84
N ALA A 98 -5.28 0.04 8.40
CA ALA A 98 -4.16 0.69 7.74
C ALA A 98 -2.98 0.82 8.72
N PRO A 99 -1.75 1.03 8.20
CA PRO A 99 -1.32 1.21 6.81
C PRO A 99 -1.09 -0.11 6.07
N THR A 100 -1.05 -0.04 4.72
CA THR A 100 -0.62 -1.14 3.85
C THR A 100 0.86 -0.98 3.52
N VAL A 101 1.69 -2.00 3.85
CA VAL A 101 3.16 -1.90 3.74
C VAL A 101 3.81 -2.98 2.87
N ASN A 102 3.01 -3.69 2.07
CA ASN A 102 3.53 -4.66 1.12
C ASN A 102 4.50 -3.99 0.13
N ILE A 103 5.44 -4.76 -0.39
CA ILE A 103 6.54 -4.24 -1.21
C ILE A 103 6.09 -4.09 -2.68
N HIS A 104 6.50 -3.02 -3.33
CA HIS A 104 6.34 -2.87 -4.79
C HIS A 104 7.28 -3.84 -5.53
N ARG A 105 6.92 -5.12 -5.52
CA ARG A 105 7.69 -6.20 -6.15
C ARG A 105 7.64 -6.11 -7.67
N THR A 106 6.46 -5.78 -8.20
CA THR A 106 6.22 -5.58 -9.63
C THR A 106 5.43 -4.29 -9.86
N PRO A 107 5.71 -3.52 -10.93
CA PRO A 107 4.97 -2.29 -11.20
C PRO A 107 3.50 -2.49 -11.58
N ILE A 108 3.09 -3.72 -11.88
CA ILE A 108 1.73 -4.04 -12.31
C ILE A 108 0.83 -4.57 -11.19
N ALA A 109 1.33 -4.75 -9.96
CA ALA A 109 0.49 -5.20 -8.85
C ALA A 109 -0.64 -4.19 -8.58
N GLY A 110 -1.87 -4.69 -8.47
CA GLY A 110 -3.09 -3.89 -8.45
C GLY A 110 -3.20 -2.94 -7.26
N ARG A 111 -2.56 -3.28 -6.13
CA ARG A 111 -2.58 -2.50 -4.88
C ARG A 111 -1.31 -1.68 -4.62
N ASN A 112 -0.42 -1.51 -5.59
CA ASN A 112 0.78 -0.69 -5.41
C ASN A 112 0.46 0.74 -4.97
N PHE A 113 -0.64 1.32 -5.46
CA PHE A 113 -1.02 2.68 -5.12
C PHE A 113 -1.23 2.90 -3.62
N GLU A 114 -1.67 1.89 -2.87
CA GLU A 114 -1.90 2.02 -1.43
C GLU A 114 -0.69 1.62 -0.57
N CYS A 115 0.36 1.05 -1.18
CA CYS A 115 1.62 0.69 -0.53
C CYS A 115 2.64 1.82 -0.69
N TYR A 116 3.66 1.87 0.18
CA TYR A 116 4.55 3.03 0.22
C TYR A 116 5.72 2.95 -0.73
N SER A 117 6.41 1.81 -0.87
CA SER A 117 7.70 1.75 -1.56
C SER A 117 8.11 0.34 -1.98
N GLU A 118 9.10 0.27 -2.87
CA GLU A 118 9.90 -0.93 -3.14
C GLU A 118 10.99 -1.17 -2.07
N ASP A 119 11.28 -0.15 -1.27
CA ASP A 119 12.31 -0.20 -0.24
C ASP A 119 11.69 -0.46 1.14
N PRO A 120 12.09 -1.55 1.84
CA PRO A 120 11.50 -1.91 3.12
C PRO A 120 11.78 -0.91 4.23
N PHE A 121 12.95 -0.23 4.21
CA PHE A 121 13.28 0.78 5.21
C PHE A 121 12.39 2.02 5.06
N LEU A 122 12.25 2.55 3.84
CA LEU A 122 11.37 3.69 3.57
C LEU A 122 9.92 3.34 3.95
N SER A 123 9.41 2.17 3.52
CA SER A 123 8.06 1.70 3.86
C SER A 123 7.85 1.64 5.37
N GLY A 124 8.78 1.04 6.11
CA GLY A 124 8.69 0.92 7.56
C GLY A 124 8.72 2.26 8.29
N MET A 125 9.54 3.21 7.84
CA MET A 125 9.64 4.54 8.46
C MET A 125 8.39 5.40 8.22
N ILE A 126 7.84 5.37 7.01
CA ILE A 126 6.59 6.07 6.67
C ILE A 126 5.41 5.44 7.41
N ALA A 127 5.33 4.11 7.45
CA ALA A 127 4.32 3.40 8.23
C ALA A 127 4.38 3.73 9.72
N SER A 128 5.59 3.80 10.29
CA SER A 128 5.79 4.19 11.70
C SER A 128 5.18 5.55 12.01
N ALA A 129 5.41 6.54 11.14
CA ALA A 129 4.87 7.89 11.31
C ALA A 129 3.34 7.93 11.16
N TYR A 130 2.80 7.19 10.19
CA TYR A 130 1.37 7.06 9.96
C TYR A 130 0.66 6.45 11.19
N ILE A 131 1.17 5.32 11.70
CA ILE A 131 0.64 4.64 12.88
C ILE A 131 0.73 5.55 14.11
N LYS A 132 1.89 6.19 14.32
CA LYS A 132 2.10 7.10 15.43
C LYS A 132 1.09 8.24 15.42
N GLY A 133 0.85 8.88 14.27
CA GLY A 133 -0.13 9.96 14.14
C GLY A 133 -1.55 9.53 14.53
N ILE A 134 -1.94 8.29 14.21
CA ILE A 134 -3.24 7.74 14.61
C ILE A 134 -3.27 7.44 16.12
N GLN A 135 -2.23 6.77 16.64
CA GLN A 135 -2.22 6.23 18.01
C GLN A 135 -1.98 7.30 19.06
N ASP A 136 -1.26 8.37 18.76
CA ASP A 136 -1.08 9.51 19.66
C ASP A 136 -2.40 10.21 20.02
N LYS A 137 -3.45 9.97 19.22
CA LYS A 137 -4.81 10.44 19.50
C LYS A 137 -5.75 9.40 20.11
N GLY A 138 -5.21 8.26 20.56
CA GLY A 138 -5.97 7.21 21.23
C GLY A 138 -6.85 6.36 20.29
N LYS A 139 -6.51 6.31 19.00
CA LYS A 139 -7.09 5.40 18.02
C LYS A 139 -6.07 4.34 17.63
N GLY A 140 -6.52 3.17 17.18
CA GLY A 140 -5.65 2.09 16.77
C GLY A 140 -5.37 2.09 15.27
N ALA A 141 -4.20 1.57 14.90
CA ALA A 141 -3.85 1.23 13.53
C ALA A 141 -3.69 -0.29 13.40
N CYS A 142 -4.05 -0.81 12.22
CA CYS A 142 -3.88 -2.21 11.84
C CYS A 142 -2.97 -2.30 10.63
N ILE A 143 -1.69 -2.56 10.85
CA ILE A 143 -0.71 -2.71 9.76
C ILE A 143 -0.98 -3.98 8.96
N LYS A 144 -0.91 -3.90 7.60
CA LYS A 144 -1.33 -4.96 6.70
C LYS A 144 -0.52 -5.00 5.40
N HIS A 145 -0.53 -6.10 4.64
CA HIS A 145 -1.06 -7.42 4.95
C HIS A 145 0.10 -8.35 5.27
N PHE A 146 0.08 -9.00 6.41
CA PHE A 146 1.18 -9.81 6.94
C PHE A 146 1.07 -11.25 6.46
N VAL A 147 1.83 -11.78 5.45
CA VAL A 147 2.98 -11.18 4.78
C VAL A 147 3.05 -11.68 3.32
N ALA A 148 3.86 -11.01 2.49
CA ALA A 148 4.14 -11.40 1.10
C ALA A 148 2.89 -11.51 0.21
N ASN A 149 1.95 -10.57 0.35
CA ASN A 149 0.82 -10.37 -0.54
C ASN A 149 1.11 -9.17 -1.47
N ASP A 150 2.01 -9.39 -2.43
CA ASP A 150 2.53 -8.33 -3.31
C ASP A 150 1.95 -8.42 -4.73
N GLN A 151 0.85 -9.14 -4.89
CA GLN A 151 0.06 -9.30 -6.12
C GLN A 151 -1.39 -9.67 -5.79
N GLU A 152 -2.29 -9.43 -6.75
CA GLU A 152 -3.72 -9.76 -6.62
C GLU A 152 -4.10 -11.05 -7.34
N PHE A 153 -3.28 -11.52 -8.28
CA PHE A 153 -3.51 -12.74 -9.02
C PHE A 153 -3.57 -13.95 -8.06
N GLU A 154 -4.70 -14.67 -8.09
CA GLU A 154 -4.98 -15.84 -7.24
C GLU A 154 -4.73 -15.62 -5.74
N ARG A 155 -4.85 -14.39 -5.24
CA ARG A 155 -4.47 -14.01 -3.87
C ARG A 155 -5.09 -14.85 -2.77
N PHE A 156 -6.25 -15.48 -3.01
CA PHE A 156 -6.93 -16.36 -2.05
C PHE A 156 -6.39 -17.79 -2.01
N SER A 157 -5.51 -18.18 -2.91
CA SER A 157 -5.05 -19.59 -3.06
C SER A 157 -3.56 -19.73 -3.33
N ILE A 158 -2.92 -18.71 -3.90
CA ILE A 158 -1.51 -18.78 -4.30
C ILE A 158 -0.56 -18.87 -3.09
N SER A 159 0.50 -19.65 -3.23
CA SER A 159 1.59 -19.69 -2.25
C SER A 159 2.77 -18.84 -2.71
N SER A 160 3.11 -17.84 -1.92
CA SER A 160 4.33 -17.05 -2.07
C SER A 160 5.51 -17.87 -1.56
N GLU A 161 6.32 -18.40 -2.49
CA GLU A 161 7.50 -19.22 -2.18
C GLU A 161 8.72 -18.31 -2.04
N VAL A 162 9.12 -18.04 -0.81
CA VAL A 162 10.17 -17.07 -0.48
C VAL A 162 11.17 -17.68 0.51
N ASP A 163 12.47 -17.53 0.25
CA ASP A 163 13.50 -17.98 1.18
C ASP A 163 13.54 -17.12 2.45
N GLU A 164 14.00 -17.71 3.55
CA GLU A 164 13.96 -17.07 4.88
C GLU A 164 14.70 -15.74 4.93
N ARG A 165 15.86 -15.63 4.28
CA ARG A 165 16.63 -14.41 4.25
C ARG A 165 15.88 -13.29 3.55
N THR A 166 15.32 -13.59 2.37
CA THR A 166 14.51 -12.65 1.59
C THR A 166 13.25 -12.25 2.35
N LEU A 167 12.58 -13.22 2.98
CA LEU A 167 11.41 -12.96 3.82
C LEU A 167 11.72 -11.97 4.93
N ARG A 168 12.87 -12.14 5.62
CA ARG A 168 13.31 -11.31 6.74
C ARG A 168 13.78 -9.92 6.32
N GLU A 169 14.63 -9.84 5.30
CA GLU A 169 15.30 -8.59 4.92
C GLU A 169 14.43 -7.68 4.03
N ILE A 170 13.42 -8.23 3.35
CA ILE A 170 12.56 -7.48 2.42
C ILE A 170 11.11 -7.42 2.89
N TYR A 171 10.43 -8.56 3.00
CA TYR A 171 8.96 -8.59 3.14
C TYR A 171 8.48 -8.40 4.58
N LEU A 172 9.21 -8.90 5.55
CA LEU A 172 8.93 -8.69 6.99
C LEU A 172 9.51 -7.38 7.54
N GLU A 173 10.53 -6.83 6.91
CA GLU A 173 11.27 -5.68 7.41
C GLU A 173 10.41 -4.41 7.61
N PRO A 174 9.48 -4.02 6.70
CA PRO A 174 8.59 -2.89 6.94
C PRO A 174 7.74 -3.06 8.21
N PHE A 175 7.23 -4.28 8.43
CA PHE A 175 6.46 -4.62 9.62
C PHE A 175 7.31 -4.55 10.88
N ARG A 176 8.53 -5.11 10.83
CA ARG A 176 9.48 -5.10 11.97
C ARG A 176 9.81 -3.67 12.40
N ILE A 177 10.12 -2.81 11.43
CA ILE A 177 10.41 -1.39 11.68
C ILE A 177 9.20 -0.69 12.30
N ALA A 178 8.02 -0.86 11.70
CA ALA A 178 6.80 -0.20 12.16
C ALA A 178 6.37 -0.68 13.55
N ILE A 179 6.40 -1.99 13.80
CA ILE A 179 6.06 -2.58 15.09
C ILE A 179 6.99 -2.06 16.19
N ARG A 180 8.30 -2.08 15.95
CA ARG A 180 9.29 -1.59 16.92
C ARG A 180 9.12 -0.10 17.21
N ASN A 181 8.82 0.71 16.20
CA ASN A 181 8.79 2.17 16.34
C ASN A 181 7.46 2.72 16.84
N SER A 182 6.35 1.99 16.64
CA SER A 182 5.00 2.55 16.86
C SER A 182 4.01 1.60 17.53
N ASP A 183 4.34 0.33 17.78
CA ASP A 183 3.51 -0.67 18.46
C ASP A 183 2.03 -0.63 17.99
N PRO A 184 1.73 -0.97 16.72
CA PRO A 184 0.37 -0.94 16.20
C PRO A 184 -0.56 -1.83 17.04
N TRP A 185 -1.82 -1.42 17.22
CA TRP A 185 -2.77 -2.20 18.02
C TRP A 185 -3.17 -3.52 17.37
N ALA A 186 -3.11 -3.57 16.04
CA ALA A 186 -3.44 -4.76 15.28
C ALA A 186 -2.47 -4.98 14.10
N VAL A 187 -2.34 -6.24 13.72
CA VAL A 187 -1.71 -6.72 12.48
C VAL A 187 -2.78 -7.51 11.74
N MET A 188 -2.93 -7.30 10.43
CA MET A 188 -3.84 -8.09 9.61
C MET A 188 -3.05 -9.13 8.83
N SER A 189 -3.39 -10.42 8.99
CA SER A 189 -2.82 -11.49 8.18
C SER A 189 -3.29 -11.41 6.73
N ALA A 190 -2.42 -11.78 5.80
CA ALA A 190 -2.71 -11.74 4.37
C ALA A 190 -3.62 -12.89 3.91
N TYR A 191 -4.14 -12.80 2.68
CA TYR A 191 -4.96 -13.85 2.08
C TYR A 191 -4.16 -15.06 1.62
N ASN A 192 -2.95 -14.84 1.10
CA ASN A 192 -2.14 -15.83 0.43
C ASN A 192 -1.52 -16.85 1.39
N ARG A 193 -0.96 -17.90 0.80
CA ARG A 193 -0.06 -18.78 1.52
C ARG A 193 1.37 -18.22 1.47
N VAL A 194 2.14 -18.55 2.48
CA VAL A 194 3.58 -18.30 2.55
C VAL A 194 4.27 -19.65 2.77
N ASN A 195 5.04 -20.06 1.78
CA ASN A 195 5.73 -21.35 1.81
C ASN A 195 4.78 -22.53 2.14
N GLY A 196 3.58 -22.51 1.56
CA GLY A 196 2.57 -23.55 1.65
C GLY A 196 1.48 -23.35 2.71
N ALA A 197 1.74 -22.67 3.82
CA ALA A 197 0.74 -22.40 4.86
C ALA A 197 0.02 -21.06 4.63
N TYR A 198 -1.29 -21.00 4.85
CA TYR A 198 -2.02 -19.73 4.79
C TYR A 198 -1.52 -18.76 5.84
N ALA A 199 -1.39 -17.49 5.46
CA ALA A 199 -0.82 -16.45 6.35
C ALA A 199 -1.57 -16.34 7.68
N CYS A 200 -2.88 -16.59 7.71
CA CYS A 200 -3.69 -16.57 8.93
C CYS A 200 -3.41 -17.71 9.92
N GLU A 201 -2.74 -18.78 9.49
CA GLU A 201 -2.41 -19.95 10.31
C GLU A 201 -0.91 -20.29 10.28
N ASN A 202 -0.08 -19.46 9.66
CA ASN A 202 1.35 -19.71 9.52
C ASN A 202 2.08 -19.49 10.84
N ASP A 203 2.38 -20.58 11.55
CA ASP A 203 3.05 -20.54 12.86
C ASP A 203 4.40 -19.84 12.79
N HIS A 204 5.18 -20.11 11.75
CA HIS A 204 6.50 -19.50 11.62
C HIS A 204 6.42 -17.97 11.59
N THR A 205 5.53 -17.41 10.78
CA THR A 205 5.44 -15.94 10.67
C THR A 205 4.70 -15.31 11.84
N LEU A 206 3.62 -15.92 12.34
CA LEU A 206 2.76 -15.35 13.38
C LEU A 206 3.25 -15.66 14.80
N ASN A 207 3.60 -16.91 15.09
CA ASN A 207 3.98 -17.32 16.43
C ASN A 207 5.49 -17.18 16.68
N ASP A 208 6.35 -17.73 15.80
CA ASP A 208 7.78 -17.70 16.02
C ASP A 208 8.34 -16.28 15.87
N ILE A 209 8.01 -15.62 14.73
CA ILE A 209 8.59 -14.30 14.41
C ILE A 209 7.82 -13.18 15.08
N LEU A 210 6.53 -12.99 14.74
CA LEU A 210 5.77 -11.82 15.18
C LEU A 210 5.58 -11.81 16.70
N LYS A 211 5.00 -12.87 17.26
CA LYS A 211 4.68 -12.94 18.69
C LYS A 211 5.90 -13.34 19.55
N GLY A 212 6.73 -14.27 19.06
CA GLY A 212 7.89 -14.79 19.76
C GLY A 212 9.10 -13.86 19.68
N GLU A 213 9.73 -13.77 18.50
CA GLU A 213 10.98 -13.03 18.32
C GLU A 213 10.80 -11.51 18.52
N TRP A 214 9.75 -10.92 17.92
CA TRP A 214 9.50 -9.49 18.07
C TRP A 214 8.71 -9.12 19.31
N GLY A 215 8.14 -10.11 20.01
CA GLY A 215 7.42 -9.90 21.27
C GLY A 215 6.13 -9.09 21.10
N TYR A 216 5.51 -9.10 19.93
CA TYR A 216 4.32 -8.32 19.62
C TYR A 216 3.14 -8.66 20.56
N LYS A 217 2.50 -7.65 21.12
CA LYS A 217 1.44 -7.76 22.14
C LYS A 217 0.05 -7.36 21.64
N GLY A 218 -0.06 -6.75 20.45
CA GLY A 218 -1.36 -6.44 19.84
C GLY A 218 -2.08 -7.67 19.32
N ILE A 219 -3.24 -7.47 18.69
CA ILE A 219 -4.00 -8.55 18.07
C ILE A 219 -3.53 -8.84 16.63
N VAL A 220 -3.64 -10.10 16.25
CA VAL A 220 -3.57 -10.51 14.84
C VAL A 220 -5.00 -10.79 14.39
N MET A 221 -5.50 -10.03 13.42
CA MET A 221 -6.81 -10.28 12.80
C MET A 221 -6.63 -10.84 11.40
N SER A 222 -7.62 -11.61 10.92
CA SER A 222 -7.64 -12.03 9.52
C SER A 222 -7.99 -10.86 8.61
N ASP A 223 -7.54 -10.90 7.35
CA ASP A 223 -8.23 -10.16 6.31
C ASP A 223 -9.66 -10.68 6.15
N TRP A 224 -10.55 -9.91 5.51
CA TRP A 224 -11.99 -10.22 5.41
C TRP A 224 -12.22 -11.51 4.64
N PHE A 225 -12.79 -12.52 5.34
CA PHE A 225 -12.96 -13.89 4.85
C PHE A 225 -11.64 -14.64 4.57
N GLY A 226 -10.51 -14.13 5.05
CA GLY A 226 -9.16 -14.65 4.86
C GLY A 226 -8.78 -15.81 5.80
N THR A 227 -9.72 -16.69 6.13
CA THR A 227 -9.53 -17.89 6.94
C THR A 227 -9.99 -19.11 6.15
N TYR A 228 -9.19 -20.16 6.08
CA TYR A 228 -9.40 -21.22 5.09
C TYR A 228 -9.37 -22.64 5.63
N ASP A 229 -8.80 -22.90 6.81
CA ASP A 229 -8.54 -24.25 7.31
C ASP A 229 -8.85 -24.39 8.81
N LYS A 230 -9.00 -25.65 9.22
CA LYS A 230 -9.21 -26.06 10.62
C LYS A 230 -8.02 -25.75 11.54
N GLY A 231 -6.87 -25.39 11.00
CA GLY A 231 -5.69 -24.94 11.76
C GLY A 231 -5.84 -23.55 12.38
N VAL A 232 -6.79 -22.74 11.90
CA VAL A 232 -6.99 -21.35 12.33
C VAL A 232 -7.15 -21.18 13.86
N PRO A 233 -7.93 -22.02 14.60
CA PRO A 233 -8.07 -21.85 16.04
C PRO A 233 -6.77 -22.01 16.82
N SER A 234 -5.90 -22.93 16.42
CA SER A 234 -4.63 -23.23 17.10
C SER A 234 -3.47 -22.32 16.64
N GLY A 235 -3.57 -21.73 15.44
CA GLY A 235 -2.54 -20.85 14.88
C GLY A 235 -2.44 -19.48 15.56
N GLY A 236 -1.58 -18.64 15.03
CA GLY A 236 -1.29 -17.31 15.60
C GLY A 236 -2.36 -16.24 15.42
N LEU A 237 -3.47 -16.52 14.72
CA LEU A 237 -4.60 -15.61 14.56
C LEU A 237 -5.36 -15.42 15.89
N ASP A 238 -5.72 -14.19 16.24
CA ASP A 238 -6.47 -13.87 17.46
C ASP A 238 -7.93 -13.51 17.17
N LEU A 239 -8.24 -12.94 16.00
CA LEU A 239 -9.58 -12.49 15.63
C LEU A 239 -9.89 -12.83 14.16
N GLU A 240 -10.90 -13.66 13.95
CA GLU A 240 -11.45 -13.94 12.61
C GLU A 240 -12.42 -12.83 12.19
N MET A 241 -12.17 -12.20 11.03
CA MET A 241 -13.06 -11.20 10.46
C MET A 241 -13.52 -11.60 9.05
N PRO A 242 -14.72 -11.20 8.66
CA PRO A 242 -15.77 -10.58 9.47
C PRO A 242 -16.53 -11.63 10.30
N GLY A 243 -17.44 -11.17 11.20
CA GLY A 243 -18.51 -12.06 11.72
C GLY A 243 -19.41 -12.53 10.56
N GLN A 244 -20.00 -13.66 10.62
CA GLN A 244 -20.09 -14.69 11.65
C GLN A 244 -18.88 -15.63 11.62
N ALA A 245 -18.53 -16.16 12.81
CA ALA A 245 -17.42 -17.11 12.96
C ALA A 245 -17.54 -18.30 11.98
N ARG A 246 -16.48 -18.59 11.26
CA ARG A 246 -16.37 -19.76 10.36
C ARG A 246 -15.47 -20.81 10.99
N TRP A 247 -14.19 -20.46 11.15
CA TRP A 247 -13.16 -21.34 11.69
C TRP A 247 -12.92 -21.12 13.19
N MET A 248 -13.22 -19.91 13.70
CA MET A 248 -13.26 -19.61 15.13
C MET A 248 -14.64 -19.86 15.75
N SER A 249 -15.47 -20.70 15.12
CA SER A 249 -16.76 -21.11 15.66
C SER A 249 -16.59 -21.99 16.91
N GLU A 250 -17.63 -22.05 17.76
CA GLU A 250 -17.60 -22.82 19.00
C GLU A 250 -17.27 -24.30 18.76
N GLU A 251 -17.83 -24.89 17.71
CA GLU A 251 -17.54 -26.28 17.30
C GLU A 251 -16.06 -26.48 16.97
N MET A 252 -15.51 -25.59 16.13
CA MET A 252 -14.12 -25.76 15.67
C MET A 252 -13.11 -25.50 16.78
N VAL A 253 -13.35 -24.50 17.63
CA VAL A 253 -12.45 -24.19 18.76
C VAL A 253 -12.50 -25.29 19.82
N LYS A 254 -13.69 -25.80 20.19
CA LYS A 254 -13.83 -26.95 21.12
C LYS A 254 -13.12 -28.17 20.57
N ARG A 255 -13.30 -28.47 19.30
CA ARG A 255 -12.59 -29.58 18.64
C ARG A 255 -11.07 -29.40 18.71
N ALA A 256 -10.57 -28.18 18.47
CA ALA A 256 -9.11 -27.91 18.55
C ALA A 256 -8.57 -28.07 19.98
N LEU A 257 -9.37 -27.76 21.00
CA LEU A 257 -9.04 -28.04 22.40
C LEU A 257 -9.04 -29.53 22.70
N ASP A 258 -10.06 -30.27 22.23
CA ASP A 258 -10.18 -31.71 22.45
C ASP A 258 -9.11 -32.51 21.72
N ASP A 259 -8.78 -32.13 20.47
CA ASP A 259 -7.74 -32.77 19.65
C ASP A 259 -6.31 -32.35 20.10
N GLY A 260 -6.15 -31.35 20.96
CA GLY A 260 -4.92 -30.95 21.60
C GLY A 260 -4.02 -29.92 20.90
N PRO A 261 -4.26 -29.42 19.68
CA PRO A 261 -3.41 -28.39 19.10
C PRO A 261 -3.65 -27.00 19.72
N LEU A 262 -4.81 -26.73 20.30
CA LEU A 262 -5.13 -25.52 21.06
C LEU A 262 -5.14 -25.85 22.56
N THR A 263 -4.54 -24.99 23.38
CA THR A 263 -4.62 -25.08 24.85
C THR A 263 -5.43 -23.95 25.44
N GLU A 264 -5.88 -24.08 26.69
CA GLU A 264 -6.57 -22.99 27.39
C GLU A 264 -5.68 -21.76 27.56
N GLU A 265 -4.35 -21.93 27.73
CA GLU A 265 -3.41 -20.83 27.83
C GLU A 265 -3.31 -20.05 26.51
N ILE A 266 -3.30 -20.74 25.37
CA ILE A 266 -3.30 -20.10 24.03
C ILE A 266 -4.62 -19.36 23.80
N LEU A 267 -5.76 -19.98 24.17
CA LEU A 267 -7.05 -19.31 24.10
C LEU A 267 -7.11 -18.07 24.98
N ASP A 268 -6.62 -18.16 26.19
CA ASP A 268 -6.55 -17.04 27.13
C ASP A 268 -5.63 -15.93 26.64
N ASP A 269 -4.51 -16.25 25.97
CA ASP A 269 -3.64 -15.22 25.36
C ASP A 269 -4.35 -14.47 24.22
N LYS A 270 -5.10 -15.19 23.35
CA LYS A 270 -5.90 -14.55 22.29
C LYS A 270 -6.94 -13.59 22.88
N VAL A 271 -7.72 -14.03 23.85
CA VAL A 271 -8.73 -13.19 24.53
C VAL A 271 -8.06 -12.03 25.28
N ARG A 272 -6.93 -12.25 25.94
CA ARG A 272 -6.15 -11.22 26.63
C ARG A 272 -5.73 -10.09 25.67
N ARG A 273 -5.31 -10.42 24.45
CA ARG A 273 -4.94 -9.45 23.42
C ARG A 273 -6.13 -8.60 22.99
N LEU A 274 -7.30 -9.23 22.79
CA LEU A 274 -8.55 -8.53 22.47
C LEU A 274 -9.00 -7.58 23.58
N LEU A 275 -8.97 -8.04 24.83
CA LEU A 275 -9.24 -7.20 25.99
C LEU A 275 -8.25 -6.04 26.12
N GLY A 276 -6.97 -6.28 25.76
CA GLY A 276 -5.93 -5.26 25.72
C GLY A 276 -6.21 -4.14 24.72
N VAL A 277 -6.79 -4.45 23.57
CA VAL A 277 -7.25 -3.44 22.60
C VAL A 277 -8.40 -2.61 23.17
N LEU A 278 -9.38 -3.25 23.82
CA LEU A 278 -10.48 -2.53 24.49
C LEU A 278 -9.99 -1.58 25.58
N GLU A 279 -8.96 -2.01 26.32
CA GLU A 279 -8.32 -1.19 27.35
C GLU A 279 -7.56 0.01 26.75
N LYS A 280 -6.72 -0.23 25.73
CA LYS A 280 -6.03 0.84 24.97
C LYS A 280 -6.99 1.85 24.37
N ALA A 281 -8.12 1.39 23.84
CA ALA A 281 -9.19 2.25 23.31
C ALA A 281 -10.02 2.96 24.37
N GLY A 282 -9.83 2.67 25.65
CA GLY A 282 -10.58 3.28 26.75
C GLY A 282 -12.07 2.97 26.76
N LEU A 283 -12.46 1.78 26.24
CA LEU A 283 -13.88 1.43 26.01
C LEU A 283 -14.56 0.83 27.23
N PHE A 284 -13.83 0.31 28.20
CA PHE A 284 -14.44 -0.22 29.40
C PHE A 284 -15.27 0.83 30.15
N GLY A 285 -16.57 0.56 30.31
CA GLY A 285 -17.54 1.48 30.88
C GLY A 285 -18.14 2.49 29.89
N LYS A 286 -17.88 2.35 28.59
CA LYS A 286 -18.46 3.12 27.50
C LYS A 286 -19.11 2.19 26.49
N PRO A 287 -20.30 1.64 26.75
CA PRO A 287 -20.89 0.58 25.94
C PRO A 287 -21.46 1.05 24.60
N GLU A 288 -21.71 2.34 24.42
CA GLU A 288 -22.36 2.88 23.23
C GLU A 288 -21.32 3.38 22.22
N LEU A 289 -21.50 2.97 20.95
CA LEU A 289 -20.73 3.50 19.83
C LEU A 289 -21.38 4.79 19.32
N ASN A 290 -20.54 5.77 18.95
CA ASN A 290 -21.04 6.96 18.29
C ASN A 290 -21.59 6.61 16.90
N PRO A 291 -22.66 7.25 16.43
CA PRO A 291 -23.14 7.09 15.06
C PRO A 291 -22.07 7.59 14.06
N GLU A 292 -22.09 7.05 12.85
CA GLU A 292 -21.17 7.50 11.81
C GLU A 292 -21.46 8.92 11.37
N GLY A 293 -20.42 9.74 11.34
CA GLY A 293 -20.38 11.09 10.79
C GLY A 293 -19.15 11.32 9.93
N GLY A 294 -18.91 12.54 9.55
CA GLY A 294 -17.70 12.97 8.85
C GLY A 294 -17.38 14.42 9.18
N GLU A 295 -16.13 14.80 9.17
CA GLU A 295 -15.67 16.13 9.53
C GLU A 295 -14.86 16.79 8.42
N ASP A 296 -15.36 17.89 7.87
CA ASP A 296 -14.64 18.70 6.87
C ASP A 296 -14.08 19.97 7.53
N LYS A 297 -12.95 19.82 8.21
CA LYS A 297 -12.29 20.93 8.92
C LYS A 297 -11.31 21.69 7.99
N PRO A 298 -11.25 23.03 8.03
CA PRO A 298 -10.25 23.81 7.27
C PRO A 298 -8.81 23.38 7.55
N GLN A 299 -8.52 22.94 8.78
CA GLN A 299 -7.18 22.44 9.12
C GLN A 299 -6.88 21.11 8.43
N HIS A 300 -7.86 20.20 8.27
CA HIS A 300 -7.71 18.97 7.52
C HIS A 300 -7.37 19.25 6.05
N ARG A 301 -8.13 20.17 5.42
CA ARG A 301 -7.85 20.60 4.03
C ARG A 301 -6.44 21.12 3.84
N LYS A 302 -5.95 21.93 4.81
CA LYS A 302 -4.58 22.46 4.78
C LYS A 302 -3.53 21.36 4.85
N ILE A 303 -3.71 20.37 5.74
CA ILE A 303 -2.78 19.26 5.89
C ILE A 303 -2.80 18.38 4.64
N MET A 304 -3.99 18.09 4.07
CA MET A 304 -4.09 17.32 2.82
C MET A 304 -3.37 18.03 1.68
N ARG A 305 -3.55 19.34 1.53
CA ARG A 305 -2.83 20.11 0.49
C ARG A 305 -1.33 20.15 0.73
N GLU A 306 -0.86 20.24 1.98
CA GLU A 306 0.56 20.16 2.33
C GLU A 306 1.14 18.78 1.92
N ALA A 307 0.47 17.68 2.31
CA ALA A 307 0.90 16.34 1.98
C ALA A 307 0.92 16.10 0.46
N ALA A 308 -0.12 16.52 -0.25
CA ALA A 308 -0.22 16.42 -1.69
C ALA A 308 0.91 17.19 -2.42
N ARG A 309 1.20 18.43 -2.01
CA ARG A 309 2.32 19.19 -2.58
C ARG A 309 3.68 18.53 -2.38
N GLU A 310 3.88 17.92 -1.20
CA GLU A 310 5.14 17.24 -0.90
C GLU A 310 5.30 15.89 -1.60
N ALA A 311 4.19 15.29 -2.07
CA ALA A 311 4.17 14.03 -2.78
C ALA A 311 4.47 14.16 -4.28
N ILE A 312 4.13 15.30 -4.89
CA ILE A 312 4.34 15.53 -6.34
C ILE A 312 5.83 15.51 -6.67
N VAL A 313 6.20 14.66 -7.64
CA VAL A 313 7.59 14.50 -8.09
C VAL A 313 7.80 15.17 -9.44
N LEU A 314 8.75 16.08 -9.53
CA LEU A 314 9.22 16.63 -10.80
C LEU A 314 10.21 15.65 -11.43
N LEU A 315 9.76 14.91 -12.45
CA LEU A 315 10.56 13.88 -13.12
C LEU A 315 11.52 14.47 -14.16
N LYS A 316 11.04 15.45 -14.92
CA LYS A 316 11.80 16.12 -15.98
C LYS A 316 11.40 17.60 -16.06
N ASN A 317 12.36 18.51 -16.31
CA ASN A 317 12.08 19.93 -16.55
C ASN A 317 13.20 20.59 -17.35
N ASP A 318 12.94 20.92 -18.60
CA ASP A 318 13.85 21.65 -19.49
C ASP A 318 13.67 23.18 -19.38
N GLY A 319 13.22 23.66 -18.19
CA GLY A 319 13.00 25.07 -17.90
C GLY A 319 11.58 25.59 -18.22
N THR A 320 10.65 24.70 -18.56
CA THR A 320 9.22 25.03 -18.79
C THR A 320 8.50 25.35 -17.49
N LEU A 321 8.87 24.73 -16.40
CA LEU A 321 8.32 24.95 -15.06
C LEU A 321 9.30 25.74 -14.18
N PRO A 322 8.80 26.57 -13.22
CA PRO A 322 7.41 26.96 -13.03
C PRO A 322 6.89 27.89 -14.13
N LEU A 323 5.56 27.89 -14.33
CA LEU A 323 4.90 28.71 -15.35
C LEU A 323 5.16 30.21 -15.17
N LYS A 324 5.57 30.92 -16.24
CA LYS A 324 5.87 32.33 -16.20
C LYS A 324 5.20 33.06 -17.38
N LYS A 325 4.52 34.17 -17.10
CA LYS A 325 3.94 35.09 -18.12
C LYS A 325 2.97 34.39 -19.10
N VAL A 326 2.19 33.40 -18.64
CA VAL A 326 1.20 32.66 -19.42
C VAL A 326 -0.11 33.43 -19.46
N LYS A 327 -0.81 33.44 -20.60
CA LYS A 327 -2.13 34.08 -20.79
C LYS A 327 -3.21 33.02 -21.03
N SER A 328 -2.85 31.81 -21.50
CA SER A 328 -3.78 30.74 -21.78
C SER A 328 -3.17 29.37 -21.49
N ILE A 329 -3.97 28.49 -20.89
CA ILE A 329 -3.59 27.10 -20.54
C ILE A 329 -4.67 26.16 -21.09
N ALA A 330 -4.26 25.13 -21.82
CA ALA A 330 -5.08 23.99 -22.18
C ALA A 330 -4.84 22.85 -21.18
N VAL A 331 -5.87 22.39 -20.46
CA VAL A 331 -5.79 21.21 -19.60
C VAL A 331 -6.46 20.07 -20.32
N ILE A 332 -5.69 19.07 -20.72
CA ILE A 332 -6.10 18.03 -21.67
C ILE A 332 -5.94 16.66 -21.01
N GLY A 333 -6.86 15.75 -21.29
CA GLY A 333 -6.76 14.36 -20.84
C GLY A 333 -8.08 13.83 -20.30
N PRO A 334 -8.24 12.50 -20.22
CA PRO A 334 -9.51 11.85 -19.82
C PRO A 334 -9.98 12.27 -18.42
N TYR A 335 -9.04 12.58 -17.52
CA TYR A 335 -9.30 13.04 -16.15
C TYR A 335 -8.85 14.48 -15.91
N ALA A 336 -8.73 15.29 -16.94
CA ALA A 336 -8.40 16.71 -16.79
C ALA A 336 -9.45 17.49 -15.97
N ALA A 337 -10.74 17.25 -16.26
CA ALA A 337 -11.88 17.91 -15.61
C ALA A 337 -12.56 17.06 -14.52
N GLN A 338 -12.11 15.85 -14.32
CA GLN A 338 -12.56 14.94 -13.27
C GLN A 338 -11.41 14.66 -12.29
N ALA A 339 -11.70 14.64 -10.99
CA ALA A 339 -10.69 14.33 -9.97
C ALA A 339 -10.53 12.80 -9.86
N GLN A 340 -9.42 12.27 -10.37
CA GLN A 340 -9.04 10.86 -10.18
C GLN A 340 -8.04 10.79 -9.02
N ILE A 341 -8.54 10.52 -7.81
CA ILE A 341 -7.81 10.72 -6.55
C ILE A 341 -7.50 9.42 -5.80
N LEU A 342 -7.99 8.29 -6.28
CA LEU A 342 -7.88 6.97 -5.67
C LEU A 342 -7.77 5.88 -6.73
N GLY A 343 -7.18 4.72 -6.36
CA GLY A 343 -7.40 3.46 -7.04
C GLY A 343 -8.73 2.82 -6.62
N GLY A 344 -8.99 1.61 -7.08
CA GLY A 344 -10.20 0.84 -6.74
C GLY A 344 -10.01 -0.07 -5.52
N GLY A 345 -11.12 -0.63 -5.02
CA GLY A 345 -11.10 -1.63 -3.95
C GLY A 345 -11.47 -1.12 -2.57
N SER A 346 -11.08 -1.85 -1.53
CA SER A 346 -11.44 -1.59 -0.13
C SER A 346 -10.88 -0.26 0.40
N SER A 347 -9.79 0.22 -0.16
CA SER A 347 -9.17 1.51 0.20
C SER A 347 -9.93 2.74 -0.31
N SER A 348 -11.00 2.55 -1.09
CA SER A 348 -11.80 3.65 -1.63
C SER A 348 -12.59 4.35 -0.53
N VAL A 349 -12.66 5.69 -0.61
CA VAL A 349 -13.48 6.52 0.28
C VAL A 349 -14.35 7.48 -0.53
N THR A 350 -15.46 7.92 0.07
CA THR A 350 -16.27 9.01 -0.47
C THR A 350 -15.72 10.31 0.10
N PRO A 351 -15.07 11.18 -0.69
CA PRO A 351 -14.49 12.41 -0.17
C PRO A 351 -15.58 13.44 0.12
N HIS A 352 -15.34 14.38 1.05
CA HIS A 352 -16.19 15.55 1.24
C HIS A 352 -16.27 16.40 -0.03
N TYR A 353 -15.16 16.49 -0.74
CA TYR A 353 -14.99 17.14 -2.05
C TYR A 353 -13.71 16.60 -2.69
N ALA A 354 -13.57 16.82 -3.98
CA ALA A 354 -12.31 16.57 -4.68
C ALA A 354 -12.09 17.64 -5.73
N VAL A 355 -10.87 18.15 -5.83
CA VAL A 355 -10.49 19.21 -6.78
C VAL A 355 -9.79 18.58 -7.97
N SER A 356 -10.39 18.70 -9.15
CA SER A 356 -9.78 18.22 -10.40
C SER A 356 -8.57 19.07 -10.82
N PRO A 357 -7.67 18.52 -11.65
CA PRO A 357 -6.57 19.29 -12.23
C PRO A 357 -7.04 20.60 -12.89
N PHE A 358 -8.10 20.54 -13.69
CA PHE A 358 -8.68 21.69 -14.35
C PHE A 358 -9.18 22.76 -13.36
N GLU A 359 -9.95 22.35 -12.36
CA GLU A 359 -10.47 23.25 -11.33
C GLU A 359 -9.35 23.91 -10.54
N GLY A 360 -8.36 23.13 -10.07
CA GLY A 360 -7.22 23.65 -9.33
C GLY A 360 -6.43 24.70 -10.13
N ILE A 361 -6.11 24.37 -11.39
CA ILE A 361 -5.40 25.28 -12.30
C ILE A 361 -6.25 26.54 -12.59
N LYS A 362 -7.56 26.38 -12.86
CA LYS A 362 -8.47 27.49 -13.15
C LYS A 362 -8.64 28.41 -11.94
N ASN A 363 -8.80 27.84 -10.75
CA ASN A 363 -8.92 28.60 -9.51
C ASN A 363 -7.67 29.43 -9.24
N ARG A 364 -6.47 28.82 -9.41
CA ARG A 364 -5.19 29.52 -9.24
C ARG A 364 -4.94 30.59 -10.32
N ALA A 365 -5.30 30.30 -11.55
CA ALA A 365 -5.18 31.23 -12.69
C ALA A 365 -6.07 32.48 -12.52
N GLY A 366 -7.21 32.34 -11.89
CA GLY A 366 -8.19 33.42 -11.69
C GLY A 366 -8.69 33.97 -13.04
N LYS A 367 -9.00 35.27 -13.07
CA LYS A 367 -9.52 35.97 -14.28
C LYS A 367 -8.42 36.38 -15.26
N LYS A 368 -7.12 36.27 -14.88
CA LYS A 368 -6.00 36.79 -15.67
C LYS A 368 -5.51 35.83 -16.75
N ILE A 369 -5.73 34.54 -16.57
CA ILE A 369 -5.27 33.50 -17.48
C ILE A 369 -6.52 32.70 -17.93
N LYS A 370 -6.65 32.55 -19.23
CA LYS A 370 -7.72 31.72 -19.80
C LYS A 370 -7.37 30.24 -19.63
N VAL A 371 -8.25 29.46 -19.03
CA VAL A 371 -8.05 28.02 -18.84
C VAL A 371 -9.23 27.30 -19.47
N ASP A 372 -8.95 26.46 -20.47
CA ASP A 372 -9.92 25.62 -21.14
C ASP A 372 -9.52 24.15 -21.02
N THR A 373 -10.44 23.23 -21.21
CA THR A 373 -10.20 21.79 -21.09
C THR A 373 -10.78 21.00 -22.27
N ALA A 374 -10.16 19.86 -22.57
CA ALA A 374 -10.64 18.86 -23.51
C ALA A 374 -10.22 17.46 -23.07
N PRO A 375 -11.08 16.43 -23.17
CA PRO A 375 -10.73 15.07 -22.75
C PRO A 375 -9.68 14.40 -23.65
N GLY A 376 -9.69 14.67 -24.94
CA GLY A 376 -8.74 14.13 -25.93
C GLY A 376 -8.93 12.66 -26.27
N CYS A 377 -9.18 11.81 -25.28
CA CYS A 377 -9.53 10.39 -25.45
C CYS A 377 -10.26 9.89 -24.20
N HIS A 378 -10.77 8.65 -24.27
CA HIS A 378 -11.34 7.94 -23.15
C HIS A 378 -10.45 6.76 -22.72
N ILE A 379 -10.58 6.33 -21.46
CA ILE A 379 -9.85 5.17 -20.90
C ILE A 379 -10.74 4.20 -20.13
N TYR A 380 -12.03 4.44 -20.05
CA TYR A 380 -12.94 3.55 -19.33
C TYR A 380 -13.09 2.19 -20.05
N LYS A 381 -13.14 1.11 -19.26
CA LYS A 381 -13.50 -0.25 -19.71
C LYS A 381 -15.02 -0.40 -19.79
N SER A 382 -15.72 0.23 -18.86
CA SER A 382 -17.18 0.27 -18.77
C SER A 382 -17.68 1.70 -18.93
N LEU A 383 -18.81 1.90 -19.59
CA LEU A 383 -19.38 3.24 -19.74
C LEU A 383 -19.65 3.87 -18.38
N PRO A 384 -19.23 5.13 -18.17
CA PRO A 384 -19.42 5.82 -16.90
C PRO A 384 -20.90 6.09 -16.63
N ALA A 385 -21.23 6.35 -15.37
CA ALA A 385 -22.57 6.82 -15.01
C ALA A 385 -22.95 8.10 -15.77
N PRO A 386 -24.23 8.29 -16.12
CA PRO A 386 -24.72 9.56 -16.68
C PRO A 386 -24.44 10.70 -15.72
N ALA A 387 -24.16 11.89 -16.26
CA ALA A 387 -23.93 13.08 -15.44
C ALA A 387 -25.16 13.36 -14.55
N PRO A 388 -24.99 13.63 -13.24
CA PRO A 388 -26.11 13.78 -12.31
C PRO A 388 -27.19 14.77 -12.77
N GLU A 389 -26.79 15.87 -13.39
CA GLU A 389 -27.69 16.91 -13.89
C GLU A 389 -28.52 16.48 -15.11
N THR A 390 -28.25 15.33 -15.69
CA THR A 390 -29.06 14.72 -16.77
C THR A 390 -30.16 13.81 -16.22
N LEU A 391 -30.17 13.58 -14.92
CA LEU A 391 -31.15 12.74 -14.24
C LEU A 391 -32.06 13.61 -13.36
N SER A 392 -33.37 13.35 -13.40
CA SER A 392 -34.32 14.02 -12.52
C SER A 392 -35.47 13.13 -12.10
N THR A 393 -36.02 13.39 -10.93
CA THR A 393 -37.32 12.83 -10.53
C THR A 393 -38.49 13.59 -11.19
N GLU A 394 -39.67 13.08 -11.02
CA GLU A 394 -40.91 13.75 -11.52
C GLU A 394 -41.11 15.14 -10.92
N ASP A 395 -40.73 15.33 -9.66
CA ASP A 395 -40.78 16.62 -8.96
C ASP A 395 -39.57 17.52 -9.23
N GLY A 396 -38.66 17.12 -10.16
CA GLY A 396 -37.50 17.93 -10.63
C GLY A 396 -36.28 17.90 -9.75
N ARG A 397 -36.20 17.05 -8.74
CA ARG A 397 -34.96 16.85 -7.96
C ARG A 397 -33.92 16.11 -8.81
N VAL A 398 -32.66 16.46 -8.65
CA VAL A 398 -31.54 15.81 -9.36
C VAL A 398 -31.35 14.37 -8.88
N GLY A 399 -31.29 13.43 -9.81
CA GLY A 399 -31.15 12.00 -9.56
C GLY A 399 -32.40 11.19 -9.89
N LEU A 400 -32.38 9.90 -9.55
CA LEU A 400 -33.53 8.98 -9.71
C LEU A 400 -34.15 8.66 -8.35
N SER A 401 -35.47 8.39 -8.33
CA SER A 401 -36.13 7.80 -7.17
C SER A 401 -35.72 6.34 -7.05
N LEU A 402 -35.09 5.96 -5.95
CA LEU A 402 -34.70 4.60 -5.63
C LEU A 402 -35.65 4.04 -4.59
N SER A 403 -36.23 2.87 -4.85
CA SER A 403 -37.12 2.13 -3.94
C SER A 403 -36.64 0.69 -3.76
N LEU A 404 -36.55 0.21 -2.52
CA LEU A 404 -36.18 -1.15 -2.17
C LEU A 404 -37.39 -1.90 -1.61
N PHE A 405 -37.54 -3.16 -2.01
CA PHE A 405 -38.64 -4.04 -1.57
C PHE A 405 -38.08 -5.37 -1.11
N ASN A 406 -38.79 -6.06 -0.22
CA ASN A 406 -38.48 -7.42 0.14
C ASN A 406 -39.04 -8.39 -0.92
N GLY A 407 -38.29 -9.44 -1.22
CA GLY A 407 -38.64 -10.37 -2.30
C GLY A 407 -38.19 -9.90 -3.68
N THR A 408 -38.54 -10.66 -4.72
CA THR A 408 -38.15 -10.40 -6.12
C THR A 408 -39.19 -9.58 -6.90
N GLU A 409 -40.31 -9.25 -6.28
CA GLU A 409 -41.38 -8.47 -6.90
C GLU A 409 -41.22 -6.97 -6.61
N PHE A 410 -41.77 -6.12 -7.49
CA PHE A 410 -41.69 -4.65 -7.38
C PHE A 410 -42.98 -4.03 -6.90
N GLY A 411 -43.77 -4.77 -6.08
CA GLY A 411 -45.09 -4.35 -5.59
C GLY A 411 -45.13 -4.11 -4.11
N GLY A 412 -46.17 -3.40 -3.66
CA GLY A 412 -46.37 -3.09 -2.26
C GLY A 412 -45.66 -1.83 -1.77
N ALA A 413 -45.64 -1.60 -0.46
CA ALA A 413 -44.93 -0.47 0.12
C ALA A 413 -43.44 -0.76 0.13
N PRO A 414 -42.57 0.16 -0.35
CA PRO A 414 -41.15 -0.01 -0.28
C PRO A 414 -40.66 0.04 1.17
N MET A 415 -39.64 -0.76 1.47
CA MET A 415 -38.98 -0.78 2.79
C MET A 415 -38.04 0.40 2.97
N TYR A 416 -37.57 0.96 1.85
CA TYR A 416 -36.67 2.11 1.82
C TYR A 416 -36.87 2.89 0.53
N THR A 417 -36.82 4.22 0.63
CA THR A 417 -36.86 5.14 -0.54
C THR A 417 -35.89 6.27 -0.34
N GLU A 418 -35.23 6.65 -1.44
CA GLU A 418 -34.40 7.87 -1.51
C GLU A 418 -34.42 8.46 -2.90
N VAL A 419 -34.03 9.73 -3.03
CA VAL A 419 -33.64 10.30 -4.33
C VAL A 419 -32.12 10.37 -4.38
N THR A 420 -31.55 9.73 -5.37
CA THR A 420 -30.11 9.62 -5.45
C THR A 420 -29.58 9.94 -6.84
N PRO A 421 -28.56 10.77 -6.98
CA PRO A 421 -27.83 10.95 -8.23
C PRO A 421 -26.87 9.78 -8.51
N ARG A 422 -26.65 8.89 -7.53
CA ARG A 422 -25.81 7.70 -7.67
C ARG A 422 -26.64 6.57 -8.27
N VAL A 423 -26.42 6.32 -9.55
CA VAL A 423 -27.10 5.23 -10.25
C VAL A 423 -26.29 3.92 -10.26
N ASN A 424 -25.09 3.93 -9.66
CA ASN A 424 -24.30 2.75 -9.42
C ASN A 424 -24.43 2.39 -7.93
N GLN A 425 -25.11 1.28 -7.67
CA GLN A 425 -25.38 0.74 -6.34
C GLN A 425 -24.63 -0.57 -6.16
N GLY A 426 -24.11 -0.79 -4.96
CA GLY A 426 -23.41 -2.02 -4.59
C GLY A 426 -23.64 -2.36 -3.14
N TRP A 427 -23.83 -3.65 -2.85
CA TRP A 427 -24.09 -4.16 -1.51
C TRP A 427 -23.22 -5.40 -1.26
N PHE A 428 -22.64 -5.44 -0.07
CA PHE A 428 -21.83 -6.58 0.34
C PHE A 428 -22.52 -7.39 1.45
N ASP A 429 -23.20 -6.71 2.38
CA ASP A 429 -23.93 -7.30 3.50
C ASP A 429 -25.18 -6.44 3.84
N LYS A 430 -25.73 -6.58 5.02
CA LYS A 430 -26.91 -5.85 5.54
C LYS A 430 -26.73 -4.33 5.48
N SER A 431 -26.81 -3.78 4.28
CA SER A 431 -26.54 -2.37 4.04
C SER A 431 -27.77 -1.48 4.22
N VAL A 432 -28.97 -2.03 4.19
CA VAL A 432 -30.22 -1.26 4.37
C VAL A 432 -31.07 -1.89 5.46
N PRO A 433 -31.41 -1.15 6.53
CA PRO A 433 -32.26 -1.66 7.59
C PRO A 433 -33.60 -2.17 7.06
N ASN A 434 -34.09 -3.27 7.61
CA ASN A 434 -35.36 -3.90 7.27
C ASN A 434 -35.51 -4.50 5.86
N VAL A 435 -34.44 -4.48 5.04
CA VAL A 435 -34.40 -5.15 3.74
C VAL A 435 -33.83 -6.56 3.89
N ASN A 436 -34.53 -7.56 3.36
CA ASN A 436 -34.07 -8.95 3.33
C ASN A 436 -32.91 -9.10 2.33
N GLN A 437 -31.71 -9.33 2.82
CA GLN A 437 -30.50 -9.39 2.02
C GLN A 437 -30.37 -10.62 1.13
N GLU A 438 -31.12 -11.69 1.42
CA GLU A 438 -31.15 -12.90 0.61
C GLU A 438 -32.16 -12.82 -0.53
N SER A 439 -33.17 -11.93 -0.42
CA SER A 439 -34.17 -11.74 -1.46
C SER A 439 -34.74 -10.32 -1.39
N PHE A 440 -34.33 -9.47 -2.31
CA PHE A 440 -34.85 -8.11 -2.43
C PHE A 440 -34.90 -7.65 -3.87
N SER A 441 -35.70 -6.66 -4.12
CA SER A 441 -35.75 -5.96 -5.41
C SER A 441 -35.54 -4.46 -5.23
N LEU A 442 -35.05 -3.84 -6.28
CA LEU A 442 -34.78 -2.41 -6.37
C LEU A 442 -35.38 -1.85 -7.65
N ARG A 443 -36.05 -0.71 -7.53
CA ARG A 443 -36.47 0.10 -8.67
C ARG A 443 -35.81 1.48 -8.58
N MET A 444 -35.17 1.90 -9.67
CA MET A 444 -34.74 3.27 -9.90
C MET A 444 -35.57 3.83 -11.05
N GLU A 445 -36.23 4.98 -10.85
CA GLU A 445 -37.10 5.57 -11.84
C GLU A 445 -37.06 7.09 -11.81
N GLY A 446 -37.30 7.70 -12.98
CA GLY A 446 -37.30 9.14 -13.18
C GLY A 446 -37.13 9.50 -14.64
N PHE A 447 -36.41 10.55 -14.93
CA PHE A 447 -36.19 11.05 -16.28
C PHE A 447 -34.71 11.16 -16.59
N PHE A 448 -34.33 10.75 -17.79
CA PHE A 448 -33.04 11.02 -18.40
C PHE A 448 -33.21 12.11 -19.46
N THR A 449 -32.53 13.23 -19.29
CA THR A 449 -32.56 14.38 -20.21
C THR A 449 -31.17 14.56 -20.83
N PRO A 450 -30.89 13.99 -22.00
CA PRO A 450 -29.62 14.15 -22.69
C PRO A 450 -29.37 15.61 -23.07
N LYS A 451 -28.14 16.06 -23.08
CA LYS A 451 -27.74 17.41 -23.51
C LYS A 451 -27.68 17.53 -25.02
N GLU A 452 -27.24 16.50 -25.70
CA GLU A 452 -27.03 16.42 -27.14
C GLU A 452 -28.14 15.61 -27.82
N SER A 453 -28.37 15.88 -29.12
CA SER A 453 -29.22 15.03 -29.97
C SER A 453 -28.36 14.07 -30.78
N GLY A 454 -28.83 12.84 -30.96
CA GLY A 454 -28.16 11.82 -31.78
C GLY A 454 -28.24 10.43 -31.13
N VAL A 455 -27.39 9.53 -31.60
CA VAL A 455 -27.31 8.16 -31.11
C VAL A 455 -26.50 8.15 -29.78
N HIS A 456 -27.18 7.86 -28.69
CA HIS A 456 -26.59 7.65 -27.38
C HIS A 456 -26.40 6.16 -27.11
N THR A 457 -25.35 5.79 -26.41
CA THR A 457 -25.21 4.43 -25.91
C THR A 457 -25.56 4.41 -24.40
N LEU A 458 -26.62 3.67 -24.07
CA LEU A 458 -26.96 3.34 -22.67
C LEU A 458 -26.33 2.01 -22.30
N ALA A 459 -25.97 1.86 -21.02
CA ALA A 459 -25.40 0.63 -20.51
C ALA A 459 -26.04 0.22 -19.19
N LEU A 460 -26.08 -1.07 -18.94
CA LEU A 460 -26.56 -1.68 -17.71
C LEU A 460 -25.56 -2.75 -17.27
N SER A 461 -25.07 -2.67 -16.06
CA SER A 461 -24.21 -3.69 -15.44
C SER A 461 -24.85 -4.18 -14.14
N ALA A 462 -24.84 -5.47 -13.89
CA ALA A 462 -25.39 -6.01 -12.67
C ALA A 462 -24.68 -7.29 -12.19
N VAL A 463 -24.58 -7.46 -10.89
CA VAL A 463 -24.48 -8.75 -10.21
C VAL A 463 -25.84 -8.98 -9.57
N GLY A 464 -26.69 -9.69 -10.29
CA GLY A 464 -28.12 -9.84 -10.06
C GLY A 464 -28.88 -9.75 -11.39
N TRP A 465 -30.18 -9.89 -11.37
CA TRP A 465 -31.05 -9.83 -12.55
C TRP A 465 -31.63 -8.41 -12.68
N CYS A 466 -31.54 -7.85 -13.87
CA CYS A 466 -31.85 -6.45 -14.07
C CYS A 466 -32.43 -6.17 -15.48
N LYS A 467 -33.31 -5.18 -15.56
CA LYS A 467 -33.82 -4.64 -16.83
C LYS A 467 -33.81 -3.13 -16.80
N MET A 468 -33.48 -2.54 -17.95
CA MET A 468 -33.60 -1.10 -18.19
C MET A 468 -34.71 -0.81 -19.20
N TYR A 469 -35.54 0.13 -18.84
CA TYR A 469 -36.64 0.62 -19.65
C TYR A 469 -36.39 2.08 -20.01
N LEU A 470 -36.73 2.46 -21.23
CA LEU A 470 -36.77 3.83 -21.70
C LEU A 470 -38.10 4.05 -22.42
N ASN A 471 -38.92 5.04 -22.02
CA ASN A 471 -40.29 5.23 -22.48
C ASN A 471 -41.15 3.94 -22.31
N ASP A 472 -41.01 3.22 -21.22
CA ASP A 472 -41.67 1.94 -20.90
C ASP A 472 -41.30 0.74 -21.82
N GLU A 473 -40.41 0.93 -22.78
CA GLU A 473 -39.85 -0.14 -23.58
C GLU A 473 -38.57 -0.70 -22.99
N VAL A 474 -38.40 -2.03 -22.98
CA VAL A 474 -37.15 -2.66 -22.55
C VAL A 474 -36.07 -2.38 -23.56
N VAL A 475 -35.04 -1.62 -23.17
CA VAL A 475 -33.88 -1.33 -24.01
C VAL A 475 -32.69 -2.23 -23.69
N ILE A 476 -32.53 -2.70 -22.43
CA ILE A 476 -31.51 -3.68 -22.03
C ILE A 476 -32.15 -4.70 -21.10
N ASP A 477 -32.00 -5.97 -21.42
CA ASP A 477 -32.38 -7.11 -20.58
C ASP A 477 -31.14 -7.84 -20.09
N HIS A 478 -30.82 -7.68 -18.78
CA HIS A 478 -29.70 -8.27 -18.08
C HIS A 478 -30.23 -9.35 -17.12
N SER A 479 -31.12 -10.23 -17.61
CA SER A 479 -31.76 -11.29 -16.79
C SER A 479 -31.19 -12.68 -17.04
N SER A 480 -30.08 -12.81 -17.77
CA SER A 480 -29.39 -14.07 -18.00
C SER A 480 -28.23 -14.23 -17.01
N ASP A 481 -28.06 -15.42 -16.41
CA ASP A 481 -26.90 -15.77 -15.58
C ASP A 481 -25.57 -15.62 -16.36
N ALA A 482 -25.60 -15.82 -17.67
CA ALA A 482 -24.43 -15.64 -18.54
C ALA A 482 -23.94 -14.19 -18.64
N ASP A 483 -24.79 -13.21 -18.31
CA ASP A 483 -24.49 -11.78 -18.39
C ASP A 483 -24.09 -11.20 -17.03
N MET A 484 -24.21 -11.99 -15.96
CA MET A 484 -23.93 -11.54 -14.59
C MET A 484 -22.51 -10.99 -14.47
N GLY A 485 -22.38 -9.75 -13.97
CA GLY A 485 -21.12 -9.03 -13.86
C GLY A 485 -20.61 -8.35 -15.13
N LYS A 486 -21.30 -8.53 -16.28
CA LYS A 486 -20.94 -7.84 -17.53
C LYS A 486 -21.69 -6.51 -17.65
N GLN A 487 -21.18 -5.64 -18.49
CA GLN A 487 -21.91 -4.47 -18.93
C GLN A 487 -22.54 -4.75 -20.32
N LEU A 488 -23.86 -4.69 -20.41
CA LEU A 488 -24.61 -4.77 -21.66
C LEU A 488 -24.91 -3.35 -22.13
N VAL A 489 -24.95 -3.14 -23.45
CA VAL A 489 -25.16 -1.82 -24.06
C VAL A 489 -26.29 -1.84 -25.08
N ALA A 490 -26.97 -0.69 -25.23
CA ALA A 490 -27.96 -0.44 -26.25
C ALA A 490 -27.78 0.96 -26.85
N GLU A 491 -27.89 1.06 -28.17
CA GLU A 491 -27.90 2.34 -28.87
C GLU A 491 -29.34 2.86 -28.98
N VAL A 492 -29.55 4.13 -28.62
CA VAL A 492 -30.87 4.77 -28.69
C VAL A 492 -30.74 6.17 -29.27
N GLU A 493 -31.61 6.53 -30.19
CA GLU A 493 -31.65 7.88 -30.78
C GLU A 493 -32.46 8.81 -29.89
N LEU A 494 -31.83 9.85 -29.34
CA LEU A 494 -32.44 10.78 -28.42
C LEU A 494 -32.30 12.23 -28.90
N LYS A 495 -33.23 13.08 -28.44
CA LYS A 495 -33.18 14.54 -28.68
C LYS A 495 -32.69 15.25 -27.45
N GLY A 496 -31.69 16.10 -27.63
CA GLY A 496 -31.16 16.93 -26.55
C GLY A 496 -32.22 17.84 -25.93
N GLY A 497 -32.19 17.96 -24.63
CA GLY A 497 -33.13 18.76 -23.84
C GLY A 497 -34.53 18.14 -23.68
N LYS A 498 -34.81 17.00 -24.29
CA LYS A 498 -36.09 16.28 -24.09
C LYS A 498 -35.94 15.27 -22.93
N PRO A 499 -36.82 15.31 -21.94
CA PRO A 499 -36.83 14.29 -20.88
C PRO A 499 -37.43 12.96 -21.42
N TYR A 500 -36.78 11.86 -21.05
CA TYR A 500 -37.22 10.50 -21.39
C TYR A 500 -37.42 9.74 -20.07
N PRO A 501 -38.61 9.16 -19.81
CA PRO A 501 -38.81 8.27 -18.69
C PRO A 501 -37.77 7.13 -18.71
N ILE A 502 -37.02 6.98 -17.65
CA ILE A 502 -36.07 5.87 -17.47
C ILE A 502 -36.45 5.11 -16.20
N LYS A 503 -36.42 3.79 -16.31
CA LYS A 503 -36.66 2.89 -15.18
C LYS A 503 -35.67 1.73 -15.23
N VAL A 504 -35.10 1.38 -14.08
CA VAL A 504 -34.27 0.19 -13.91
C VAL A 504 -34.90 -0.64 -12.79
N GLU A 505 -35.20 -1.87 -13.12
CA GLU A 505 -35.72 -2.89 -12.20
C GLU A 505 -34.66 -3.96 -11.99
N TYR A 506 -34.24 -4.14 -10.74
CA TYR A 506 -33.20 -5.09 -10.33
C TYR A 506 -33.73 -5.98 -9.22
N TYR A 507 -33.40 -7.27 -9.23
CA TYR A 507 -33.63 -8.12 -8.09
C TYR A 507 -32.48 -9.10 -7.83
N TRP A 508 -32.36 -9.49 -6.57
CA TRP A 508 -31.44 -10.49 -6.09
C TRP A 508 -32.20 -11.60 -5.36
N LYS A 509 -31.74 -12.85 -5.54
CA LYS A 509 -32.19 -14.00 -4.78
C LYS A 509 -31.01 -14.96 -4.61
N GLY A 510 -30.58 -15.20 -3.38
CA GLY A 510 -29.46 -16.08 -3.05
C GLY A 510 -28.71 -15.63 -1.81
N SER A 511 -27.64 -16.36 -1.51
CA SER A 511 -26.77 -16.01 -0.39
C SER A 511 -26.21 -14.60 -0.53
N PRO A 512 -26.12 -13.81 0.54
CA PRO A 512 -25.56 -12.48 0.49
C PRO A 512 -24.07 -12.55 0.11
N ARG A 513 -23.75 -12.07 -1.11
CA ARG A 513 -22.42 -11.84 -1.62
C ARG A 513 -22.40 -10.46 -2.24
N TRP A 514 -21.35 -10.11 -2.95
CA TRP A 514 -21.33 -8.87 -3.72
C TRP A 514 -22.52 -8.84 -4.70
N ARG A 515 -23.30 -7.78 -4.62
CA ARG A 515 -24.46 -7.51 -5.47
C ARG A 515 -24.36 -6.08 -5.94
N SER A 516 -24.67 -5.84 -7.20
CA SER A 516 -24.55 -4.49 -7.75
C SER A 516 -25.47 -4.28 -8.95
N VAL A 517 -25.83 -3.04 -9.18
CA VAL A 517 -26.49 -2.57 -10.40
C VAL A 517 -25.95 -1.18 -10.74
N GLY A 518 -25.68 -0.95 -12.03
CA GLY A 518 -25.15 0.32 -12.48
C GLY A 518 -25.66 0.69 -13.88
N ILE A 519 -25.96 1.98 -14.05
CA ILE A 519 -26.34 2.59 -15.31
C ILE A 519 -25.11 3.27 -15.90
N GLY A 520 -24.78 2.97 -17.16
CA GLY A 520 -23.77 3.67 -17.93
C GLY A 520 -24.38 4.51 -19.06
N HIS A 521 -23.67 5.55 -19.47
CA HIS A 521 -24.08 6.40 -20.58
C HIS A 521 -22.88 6.95 -21.33
N GLN A 522 -22.99 6.91 -22.64
CA GLN A 522 -22.10 7.62 -23.56
C GLN A 522 -22.96 8.51 -24.47
N PRO A 523 -22.72 9.83 -24.46
CA PRO A 523 -23.39 10.73 -25.40
C PRO A 523 -22.93 10.46 -26.83
N PRO A 524 -23.64 10.99 -27.86
CA PRO A 524 -23.16 10.96 -29.23
C PRO A 524 -21.72 11.49 -29.27
N GLN A 525 -20.78 10.65 -29.72
CA GLN A 525 -19.38 11.01 -29.68
C GLN A 525 -19.11 12.21 -30.61
N PRO A 526 -18.41 13.25 -30.15
CA PRO A 526 -17.81 14.20 -31.04
C PRO A 526 -16.90 13.44 -32.00
N LEU A 527 -17.00 13.70 -33.25
CA LEU A 527 -16.31 12.96 -34.35
C LEU A 527 -14.77 13.01 -34.21
N ASP A 528 -14.17 13.89 -33.37
CA ASP A 528 -12.72 14.05 -33.24
C ASP A 528 -12.31 14.65 -31.87
N LEU A 529 -12.44 13.89 -30.80
CA LEU A 529 -11.94 14.31 -29.45
C LEU A 529 -10.46 14.66 -29.46
N MET A 530 -9.68 13.85 -30.17
CA MET A 530 -8.23 14.03 -30.32
C MET A 530 -7.92 15.32 -31.07
N GLY A 531 -8.60 15.59 -32.21
CA GLY A 531 -8.40 16.80 -32.97
C GLY A 531 -8.82 18.07 -32.23
N GLU A 532 -9.89 18.01 -31.45
CA GLU A 532 -10.30 19.14 -30.59
C GLU A 532 -9.27 19.47 -29.53
N ALA A 533 -8.74 18.45 -28.85
CA ALA A 533 -7.67 18.62 -27.88
C ALA A 533 -6.39 19.23 -28.49
N VAL A 534 -5.99 18.72 -29.67
CA VAL A 534 -4.84 19.24 -30.42
C VAL A 534 -5.07 20.70 -30.89
N LYS A 535 -6.30 21.02 -31.32
CA LYS A 535 -6.69 22.40 -31.69
C LYS A 535 -6.65 23.33 -30.48
N LEU A 536 -7.10 22.87 -29.32
CA LEU A 536 -7.04 23.62 -28.07
C LEU A 536 -5.56 23.86 -27.66
N ALA A 537 -4.74 22.82 -27.68
CA ALA A 537 -3.30 22.92 -27.37
C ALA A 537 -2.59 23.95 -28.27
N ARG A 538 -2.87 23.94 -29.58
CA ARG A 538 -2.26 24.86 -30.53
C ARG A 538 -2.59 26.34 -30.27
N LYS A 539 -3.76 26.62 -29.70
CA LYS A 539 -4.24 27.98 -29.41
C LYS A 539 -3.79 28.50 -28.05
N SER A 540 -3.22 27.65 -27.20
CA SER A 540 -2.84 27.97 -25.84
C SER A 540 -1.34 28.21 -25.73
N ASP A 541 -0.92 29.07 -24.78
CA ASP A 541 0.49 29.32 -24.52
C ASP A 541 1.18 28.08 -23.94
N VAL A 542 0.42 27.29 -23.15
CA VAL A 542 0.88 26.06 -22.51
C VAL A 542 -0.21 25.00 -22.61
N ALA A 543 0.19 23.75 -22.82
CA ALA A 543 -0.66 22.58 -22.70
C ALA A 543 -0.23 21.75 -21.48
N VAL A 544 -1.17 21.41 -20.61
CA VAL A 544 -0.99 20.48 -19.49
C VAL A 544 -1.79 19.22 -19.81
N VAL A 545 -1.09 18.13 -20.09
CA VAL A 545 -1.71 16.84 -20.43
C VAL A 545 -1.75 15.95 -19.19
N ILE A 546 -2.94 15.59 -18.74
CA ILE A 546 -3.17 14.69 -17.61
C ILE A 546 -3.31 13.26 -18.17
N ALA A 547 -2.26 12.48 -17.98
CA ALA A 547 -2.24 11.05 -18.33
C ALA A 547 -2.61 10.25 -17.09
N SER A 548 -3.65 9.42 -17.17
CA SER A 548 -4.23 8.81 -15.96
C SER A 548 -4.48 7.31 -16.13
N LEU A 549 -4.50 6.65 -14.98
CA LEU A 549 -5.25 5.42 -14.75
C LEU A 549 -6.48 5.73 -13.88
N ASN A 550 -7.34 4.74 -13.65
CA ASN A 550 -8.47 4.83 -12.73
C ASN A 550 -8.68 3.48 -12.04
N GLY A 551 -9.72 3.36 -11.19
CA GLY A 551 -10.02 2.13 -10.46
C GLY A 551 -10.38 0.92 -11.33
N GLU A 552 -10.64 1.09 -12.62
CA GLU A 552 -10.82 -0.02 -13.56
C GLU A 552 -9.48 -0.59 -14.06
N TRP A 553 -8.38 0.15 -13.89
CA TRP A 553 -7.03 -0.22 -14.31
C TRP A 553 -6.08 -0.52 -13.15
N GLU A 554 -6.26 0.13 -12.00
CA GLU A 554 -5.52 -0.12 -10.77
C GLU A 554 -6.50 -0.31 -9.60
N SER A 555 -6.58 -1.51 -9.04
CA SER A 555 -7.54 -1.84 -7.99
C SER A 555 -7.10 -3.06 -7.21
N GLU A 556 -7.56 -3.16 -5.98
CA GLU A 556 -7.68 -4.43 -5.30
C GLU A 556 -8.52 -5.41 -6.12
N GLY A 557 -8.11 -6.69 -6.10
CA GLY A 557 -8.80 -7.81 -6.75
C GLY A 557 -8.26 -8.20 -8.11
N PHE A 558 -7.41 -7.38 -8.73
CA PHE A 558 -6.73 -7.73 -9.99
C PHE A 558 -5.44 -6.94 -10.19
N ASP A 559 -4.51 -7.53 -10.92
CA ASP A 559 -3.28 -6.88 -11.34
C ASP A 559 -3.42 -6.31 -12.75
N ARG A 560 -2.61 -5.33 -13.10
CA ARG A 560 -2.51 -4.80 -14.45
C ARG A 560 -1.87 -5.83 -15.37
N VAL A 561 -2.25 -5.82 -16.63
CA VAL A 561 -1.67 -6.72 -17.65
C VAL A 561 -0.32 -6.23 -18.20
N ASP A 562 -0.09 -4.92 -18.14
CA ASP A 562 1.14 -4.26 -18.61
C ASP A 562 1.33 -2.90 -17.92
N MET A 563 2.40 -2.20 -18.29
CA MET A 563 2.71 -0.85 -17.79
C MET A 563 2.24 0.27 -18.72
N LYS A 564 1.49 -0.01 -19.77
CA LYS A 564 1.08 1.01 -20.75
C LYS A 564 -0.02 1.90 -20.19
N LEU A 565 -0.07 3.12 -20.70
CA LEU A 565 -1.23 3.98 -20.50
C LEU A 565 -2.41 3.46 -21.37
N PRO A 566 -3.60 3.29 -20.78
CA PRO A 566 -4.75 2.77 -21.52
C PRO A 566 -5.31 3.77 -22.55
N GLY A 567 -6.01 3.25 -23.53
CA GLY A 567 -6.62 4.04 -24.58
C GLY A 567 -5.58 4.68 -25.50
N GLU A 568 -5.88 5.88 -25.99
CA GLU A 568 -5.03 6.61 -26.92
C GLU A 568 -4.16 7.69 -26.24
N GLN A 569 -3.88 7.56 -24.95
CA GLN A 569 -3.18 8.61 -24.20
C GLN A 569 -1.75 8.87 -24.72
N ASP A 570 -0.99 7.86 -25.11
CA ASP A 570 0.34 8.03 -25.69
C ASP A 570 0.29 8.80 -27.03
N GLU A 571 -0.72 8.53 -27.85
CA GLU A 571 -0.93 9.25 -29.10
C GLU A 571 -1.38 10.69 -28.85
N LEU A 572 -2.26 10.90 -27.88
CA LEU A 572 -2.69 12.23 -27.44
C LEU A 572 -1.47 13.07 -27.02
N ILE A 573 -0.61 12.55 -26.17
CA ILE A 573 0.60 13.22 -25.74
C ILE A 573 1.48 13.59 -26.95
N ARG A 574 1.72 12.62 -27.84
CA ARG A 574 2.56 12.85 -29.03
C ARG A 574 2.00 13.95 -29.94
N ARG A 575 0.68 13.97 -30.17
CA ARG A 575 0.03 15.00 -31.02
C ARG A 575 -0.02 16.35 -30.35
N VAL A 576 -0.28 16.40 -29.06
CA VAL A 576 -0.28 17.66 -28.29
C VAL A 576 1.12 18.28 -28.25
N VAL A 577 2.18 17.52 -27.98
CA VAL A 577 3.58 18.01 -28.00
C VAL A 577 3.99 18.53 -29.39
N LYS A 578 3.50 17.87 -30.44
CA LYS A 578 3.74 18.34 -31.82
C LYS A 578 3.04 19.68 -32.09
N ALA A 579 1.84 19.88 -31.52
CA ALA A 579 1.04 21.09 -31.70
C ALA A 579 1.48 22.25 -30.82
N ASN A 580 1.97 21.97 -29.61
CA ASN A 580 2.44 22.94 -28.63
C ASN A 580 3.72 22.45 -27.96
N LYS A 581 4.83 23.14 -28.19
CA LYS A 581 6.15 22.79 -27.62
C LYS A 581 6.26 23.03 -26.11
N ASN A 582 5.39 23.88 -25.56
CA ASN A 582 5.30 24.14 -24.13
C ASN A 582 4.31 23.17 -23.48
N THR A 583 4.50 21.89 -23.71
CA THR A 583 3.63 20.84 -23.15
C THR A 583 4.23 20.27 -21.87
N ILE A 584 3.42 20.22 -20.82
CA ILE A 584 3.72 19.56 -19.55
C ILE A 584 2.87 18.30 -19.50
N VAL A 585 3.47 17.16 -19.22
CA VAL A 585 2.71 15.93 -18.94
C VAL A 585 2.65 15.69 -17.43
N VAL A 586 1.48 15.48 -16.93
CA VAL A 586 1.19 15.14 -15.53
C VAL A 586 0.68 13.71 -15.49
N VAL A 587 1.40 12.83 -14.84
CA VAL A 587 1.11 11.41 -14.75
C VAL A 587 0.34 11.15 -13.45
N ASN A 588 -0.95 10.88 -13.57
CA ASN A 588 -1.89 10.66 -12.46
C ASN A 588 -2.20 9.16 -12.34
N VAL A 589 -1.26 8.43 -11.76
CA VAL A 589 -1.28 6.95 -11.66
C VAL A 589 -0.73 6.50 -10.31
N GLY A 590 -1.10 5.31 -9.86
CA GLY A 590 -0.68 4.75 -8.58
C GLY A 590 0.60 3.90 -8.61
N SER A 591 1.16 3.65 -9.81
CA SER A 591 2.40 2.88 -9.98
C SER A 591 3.14 3.31 -11.24
N ALA A 592 4.29 2.70 -11.53
CA ALA A 592 5.07 3.04 -12.71
C ALA A 592 4.32 2.73 -14.02
N VAL A 593 4.50 3.58 -15.02
CA VAL A 593 4.01 3.42 -16.38
C VAL A 593 5.12 3.64 -17.41
N GLU A 594 4.98 3.03 -18.58
CA GLU A 594 5.84 3.30 -19.73
C GLU A 594 5.61 4.72 -20.25
N MET A 595 6.68 5.39 -20.66
CA MET A 595 6.64 6.76 -21.18
C MET A 595 7.37 6.88 -22.53
N PRO A 596 6.84 6.29 -23.61
CA PRO A 596 7.54 6.25 -24.91
C PRO A 596 7.72 7.63 -25.56
N TRP A 597 7.15 8.64 -24.96
CA TRP A 597 7.16 10.05 -25.40
C TRP A 597 8.13 10.93 -24.58
N ILE A 598 8.79 10.37 -23.56
CA ILE A 598 9.55 11.13 -22.54
C ILE A 598 10.59 12.09 -23.13
N ASP A 599 11.30 11.69 -24.18
CA ASP A 599 12.33 12.52 -24.79
C ASP A 599 11.80 13.78 -25.48
N LYS A 600 10.52 13.75 -25.89
CA LYS A 600 9.88 14.83 -26.64
C LYS A 600 9.15 15.83 -25.76
N VAL A 601 8.93 15.51 -24.49
CA VAL A 601 8.19 16.33 -23.52
C VAL A 601 9.16 17.15 -22.69
N PRO A 602 9.02 18.49 -22.63
CA PRO A 602 9.97 19.33 -21.90
C PRO A 602 9.81 19.26 -20.37
N ALA A 603 8.62 18.94 -19.84
CA ALA A 603 8.41 18.79 -18.41
C ALA A 603 7.43 17.69 -18.09
N VAL A 604 7.76 16.90 -17.08
CA VAL A 604 6.93 15.78 -16.61
C VAL A 604 6.85 15.80 -15.09
N LEU A 605 5.62 15.73 -14.59
CA LEU A 605 5.28 15.60 -13.16
C LEU A 605 4.62 14.25 -12.90
N GLN A 606 5.01 13.57 -11.83
CA GLN A 606 4.27 12.46 -11.26
C GLN A 606 3.34 12.99 -10.18
N LEU A 607 2.04 12.87 -10.39
CA LEU A 607 1.01 13.39 -9.50
C LEU A 607 0.51 12.35 -8.49
N TRP A 608 0.65 11.05 -8.83
CA TRP A 608 0.02 9.95 -8.10
C TRP A 608 -1.52 10.06 -8.09
N TYR A 609 -2.17 9.39 -7.11
CA TYR A 609 -3.53 9.69 -6.66
C TYR A 609 -3.38 10.51 -5.38
N ASP A 610 -3.54 11.80 -5.47
CA ASP A 610 -3.02 12.72 -4.45
C ASP A 610 -4.13 13.27 -3.53
N GLY A 611 -5.21 12.49 -3.40
CA GLY A 611 -6.31 12.80 -2.51
C GLY A 611 -7.16 13.99 -2.94
N GLN A 612 -8.02 14.45 -2.03
CA GLN A 612 -9.05 15.47 -2.33
C GLN A 612 -8.48 16.84 -2.75
N GLU A 613 -7.24 17.14 -2.41
CA GLU A 613 -6.58 18.42 -2.71
C GLU A 613 -5.64 18.36 -3.94
N GLN A 614 -5.60 17.25 -4.68
CA GLN A 614 -4.64 17.02 -5.77
C GLN A 614 -4.60 18.15 -6.81
N GLY A 615 -5.75 18.68 -7.22
CA GLY A 615 -5.81 19.75 -8.24
C GLY A 615 -5.22 21.09 -7.73
N ASN A 616 -5.46 21.40 -6.46
CA ASN A 616 -4.89 22.59 -5.82
C ASN A 616 -3.37 22.43 -5.64
N ALA A 617 -2.91 21.26 -5.19
CA ALA A 617 -1.50 20.95 -5.02
C ALA A 617 -0.74 21.01 -6.36
N LEU A 618 -1.32 20.42 -7.41
CA LEU A 618 -0.76 20.50 -8.77
C LEU A 618 -0.62 21.94 -9.23
N ALA A 619 -1.65 22.77 -9.03
CA ALA A 619 -1.61 24.17 -9.39
C ALA A 619 -0.49 24.94 -8.64
N ASP A 620 -0.31 24.70 -7.34
CA ASP A 620 0.76 25.32 -6.55
C ASP A 620 2.15 25.00 -7.15
N ILE A 621 2.37 23.75 -7.56
CA ILE A 621 3.62 23.33 -8.22
C ILE A 621 3.74 23.98 -9.59
N LEU A 622 2.73 23.91 -10.44
CA LEU A 622 2.80 24.46 -11.80
C LEU A 622 3.11 25.95 -11.81
N PHE A 623 2.51 26.72 -10.91
CA PHE A 623 2.72 28.17 -10.84
C PHE A 623 3.92 28.58 -9.99
N GLY A 624 4.57 27.64 -9.31
CA GLY A 624 5.75 27.89 -8.46
C GLY A 624 5.42 28.53 -7.12
N ASP A 625 4.19 28.42 -6.64
CA ASP A 625 3.80 28.79 -5.28
C ASP A 625 4.43 27.86 -4.25
N GLU A 626 4.65 26.58 -4.64
CA GLU A 626 5.46 25.60 -3.93
C GLU A 626 6.53 25.03 -4.88
N ASN A 627 7.71 24.77 -4.34
CA ASN A 627 8.79 24.12 -5.07
C ASN A 627 8.67 22.60 -4.90
N PRO A 628 8.59 21.79 -5.99
CA PRO A 628 8.45 20.34 -5.88
C PRO A 628 9.59 19.75 -5.06
N SER A 629 9.25 18.84 -4.19
CA SER A 629 10.20 18.20 -3.28
C SER A 629 9.98 16.70 -3.08
N GLY A 630 8.96 16.13 -3.73
CA GLY A 630 8.72 14.71 -3.76
C GLY A 630 9.83 13.96 -4.49
N LYS A 631 10.08 12.71 -4.08
CA LYS A 631 11.02 11.81 -4.74
C LYS A 631 10.39 10.43 -4.92
N LEU A 632 10.74 9.74 -6.01
CA LEU A 632 10.18 8.43 -6.33
C LEU A 632 10.46 7.41 -5.21
N PRO A 633 9.44 6.80 -4.64
CA PRO A 633 9.60 5.72 -3.66
C PRO A 633 9.77 4.35 -4.33
N THR A 634 9.76 4.30 -5.65
CA THR A 634 9.91 3.11 -6.47
C THR A 634 10.67 3.43 -7.75
N THR A 635 11.41 2.48 -8.27
CA THR A 635 12.09 2.58 -9.55
C THR A 635 11.07 2.54 -10.69
N PHE A 636 11.21 3.41 -11.67
CA PHE A 636 10.44 3.36 -12.92
C PHE A 636 11.26 2.65 -13.98
N PRO A 637 10.94 1.41 -14.35
CA PRO A 637 11.63 0.73 -15.45
C PRO A 637 11.24 1.33 -16.80
N VAL A 638 12.07 1.11 -17.81
CA VAL A 638 11.76 1.51 -19.19
C VAL A 638 10.62 0.68 -19.75
N ARG A 639 10.57 -0.61 -19.40
CA ARG A 639 9.56 -1.59 -19.82
C ARG A 639 9.38 -2.65 -18.73
N LEU A 640 8.27 -3.37 -18.79
CA LEU A 640 7.92 -4.37 -17.80
C LEU A 640 8.95 -5.51 -17.71
N GLU A 641 9.52 -5.93 -18.83
CA GLU A 641 10.49 -7.01 -18.90
C GLU A 641 11.81 -6.72 -18.17
N ASP A 642 12.09 -5.47 -17.88
CA ASP A 642 13.26 -5.07 -17.08
C ASP A 642 13.03 -5.24 -15.56
N ASN A 643 11.79 -5.57 -15.12
CA ASN A 643 11.49 -5.81 -13.72
C ASN A 643 12.00 -7.18 -13.26
N PRO A 644 12.67 -7.29 -12.09
CA PRO A 644 13.24 -8.55 -11.61
C PRO A 644 12.22 -9.67 -11.39
N ALA A 645 10.99 -9.34 -11.04
CA ALA A 645 9.95 -10.34 -10.81
C ALA A 645 9.31 -10.86 -12.12
N TYR A 646 9.58 -10.25 -13.27
CA TYR A 646 8.89 -10.52 -14.54
C TYR A 646 8.83 -12.01 -14.92
N ILE A 647 9.91 -12.75 -14.74
CA ILE A 647 9.97 -14.18 -15.08
C ILE A 647 9.28 -15.08 -14.05
N ASN A 648 9.02 -14.57 -12.85
CA ASN A 648 8.39 -15.33 -11.76
C ASN A 648 6.90 -14.96 -11.57
N TYR A 649 6.48 -13.83 -12.13
CA TYR A 649 5.13 -13.30 -12.02
C TYR A 649 4.27 -13.74 -13.22
N PRO A 650 2.97 -14.05 -13.04
CA PRO A 650 2.19 -14.04 -11.78
C PRO A 650 2.32 -15.34 -10.98
N GLY A 651 3.06 -16.33 -11.47
CA GLY A 651 3.18 -17.66 -10.92
C GLY A 651 2.35 -18.70 -11.69
N GLU A 652 2.51 -19.95 -11.32
CA GLU A 652 1.83 -21.10 -11.94
C GLU A 652 1.56 -22.21 -10.91
N ASN A 653 0.55 -23.04 -11.18
CA ASN A 653 0.21 -24.18 -10.31
C ASN A 653 0.01 -23.82 -8.83
N GLY A 654 -0.62 -22.64 -8.57
CA GLY A 654 -0.88 -22.15 -7.23
C GLY A 654 0.36 -21.69 -6.46
N LYS A 655 1.47 -21.41 -7.15
CA LYS A 655 2.74 -20.96 -6.55
C LYS A 655 3.34 -19.79 -7.32
N VAL A 656 3.81 -18.79 -6.60
CA VAL A 656 4.65 -17.72 -7.14
C VAL A 656 6.00 -17.73 -6.43
N ARG A 657 7.06 -17.82 -7.21
CA ARG A 657 8.42 -17.82 -6.66
C ARG A 657 8.93 -16.40 -6.52
N TYR A 658 9.52 -16.10 -5.37
CA TYR A 658 10.22 -14.85 -5.11
C TYR A 658 11.71 -15.04 -5.46
N GLY A 659 11.94 -15.48 -6.70
CA GLY A 659 13.26 -15.94 -7.17
C GLY A 659 14.29 -14.85 -7.37
N GLU A 660 13.87 -13.58 -7.39
CA GLU A 660 14.75 -12.41 -7.38
C GLU A 660 15.43 -12.20 -6.02
N GLY A 661 14.93 -12.83 -4.96
CA GLY A 661 15.49 -12.75 -3.61
C GLY A 661 15.55 -11.31 -3.10
N LEU A 662 16.69 -10.89 -2.57
CA LEU A 662 16.90 -9.52 -2.07
C LEU A 662 16.89 -8.45 -3.17
N PHE A 663 16.93 -8.85 -4.44
CA PHE A 663 17.10 -7.94 -5.55
C PHE A 663 15.77 -7.41 -6.08
N VAL A 664 15.02 -6.72 -5.23
CA VAL A 664 13.80 -6.00 -5.56
C VAL A 664 14.12 -4.53 -5.83
N GLY A 665 13.44 -3.91 -6.79
CA GLY A 665 13.59 -2.50 -7.11
C GLY A 665 15.02 -2.10 -7.43
N TYR A 666 15.48 -0.92 -6.92
CA TYR A 666 16.80 -0.38 -7.22
C TYR A 666 17.95 -1.34 -6.90
N ARG A 667 17.76 -2.27 -5.95
CA ARG A 667 18.78 -3.30 -5.61
C ARG A 667 19.10 -4.16 -6.81
N TYR A 668 18.10 -4.51 -7.62
CA TYR A 668 18.28 -5.27 -8.85
C TYR A 668 18.90 -4.42 -9.96
N TYR A 669 18.36 -3.23 -10.22
CA TYR A 669 18.84 -2.38 -11.31
C TYR A 669 20.30 -1.99 -11.12
N ASP A 670 20.73 -1.76 -9.87
CA ASP A 670 22.11 -1.49 -9.54
C ASP A 670 23.01 -2.74 -9.75
N LYS A 671 22.58 -3.90 -9.25
CA LYS A 671 23.35 -5.15 -9.34
C LYS A 671 23.51 -5.63 -10.77
N LYS A 672 22.46 -5.53 -11.56
CA LYS A 672 22.45 -5.96 -12.97
C LYS A 672 22.92 -4.87 -13.93
N LYS A 673 23.14 -3.64 -13.45
CA LYS A 673 23.52 -2.48 -14.26
C LYS A 673 22.53 -2.20 -15.39
N VAL A 674 21.23 -2.40 -15.09
CA VAL A 674 20.13 -2.04 -15.97
C VAL A 674 19.79 -0.58 -15.71
N GLU A 675 19.68 0.23 -16.77
CA GLU A 675 19.31 1.63 -16.63
C GLU A 675 17.79 1.77 -16.55
N PRO A 676 17.24 2.26 -15.44
CA PRO A 676 15.81 2.52 -15.34
C PRO A 676 15.44 3.82 -16.06
N LEU A 677 14.17 4.01 -16.37
CA LEU A 677 13.65 5.28 -16.85
C LEU A 677 13.87 6.40 -15.82
N PHE A 678 13.53 6.11 -14.56
CA PHE A 678 13.86 6.96 -13.42
C PHE A 678 14.26 6.07 -12.22
N PRO A 679 15.39 6.36 -11.57
CA PRO A 679 15.86 5.56 -10.45
C PRO A 679 15.06 5.84 -9.16
N PHE A 680 15.08 4.92 -8.23
CA PHE A 680 14.59 5.10 -6.86
C PHE A 680 15.18 6.37 -6.23
N GLY A 681 14.35 7.14 -5.57
CA GLY A 681 14.75 8.40 -4.94
C GLY A 681 14.89 9.59 -5.91
N HIS A 682 14.62 9.42 -7.22
CA HIS A 682 14.67 10.50 -8.20
C HIS A 682 13.56 11.53 -7.98
N GLY A 683 13.92 12.80 -8.18
CA GLY A 683 13.01 13.95 -8.16
C GLY A 683 13.80 15.24 -8.25
N LEU A 684 13.36 16.13 -9.13
CA LEU A 684 13.98 17.43 -9.39
C LEU A 684 13.34 18.53 -8.53
N SER A 685 13.98 19.68 -8.53
CA SER A 685 13.53 20.89 -7.84
C SER A 685 13.66 22.12 -8.75
N TYR A 686 12.96 23.20 -8.43
CA TYR A 686 13.16 24.50 -9.08
C TYR A 686 14.41 25.24 -8.61
N THR A 687 15.21 24.61 -7.74
CA THR A 687 16.47 25.11 -7.23
C THR A 687 17.52 24.01 -7.19
N ASP A 688 18.80 24.38 -7.07
CA ASP A 688 19.91 23.44 -7.04
C ASP A 688 20.49 23.34 -5.63
N PHE A 689 20.91 22.13 -5.27
CA PHE A 689 21.52 21.83 -3.98
C PHE A 689 22.94 21.28 -4.14
N LYS A 690 23.89 21.86 -3.41
CA LYS A 690 25.27 21.38 -3.31
C LYS A 690 25.47 20.67 -1.97
N TYR A 691 26.00 19.45 -2.02
CA TYR A 691 26.40 18.69 -0.84
C TYR A 691 27.86 18.92 -0.53
N SER A 692 28.21 19.03 0.74
CA SER A 692 29.60 19.28 1.18
C SER A 692 29.77 18.86 2.64
N ASN A 693 31.01 18.98 3.14
CA ASN A 693 31.36 18.76 4.56
C ASN A 693 30.91 17.41 5.11
N PHE A 694 31.04 16.34 4.30
CA PHE A 694 30.77 14.97 4.75
C PHE A 694 31.68 14.61 5.90
N LYS A 695 31.12 14.19 7.03
CA LYS A 695 31.85 13.82 8.24
C LYS A 695 31.28 12.55 8.84
N LEU A 696 32.16 11.63 9.17
CA LEU A 696 31.90 10.43 9.97
C LEU A 696 32.45 10.67 11.38
N SER A 697 31.73 10.23 12.43
CA SER A 697 32.18 10.35 13.82
C SER A 697 33.38 9.44 14.14
N ALA A 698 33.57 8.38 13.38
CA ALA A 698 34.67 7.44 13.50
C ALA A 698 35.00 6.81 12.15
N LYS A 699 36.23 6.31 12.01
CA LYS A 699 36.69 5.52 10.83
C LYS A 699 36.61 4.02 11.10
N SER A 700 36.52 3.63 12.34
CA SER A 700 36.36 2.25 12.79
C SER A 700 35.35 2.22 13.93
N ILE A 701 34.44 1.25 13.93
CA ILE A 701 33.40 1.04 14.94
C ILE A 701 33.24 -0.46 15.20
N THR A 702 32.73 -0.80 16.38
CA THR A 702 32.22 -2.15 16.66
C THR A 702 30.71 -2.22 16.44
N PRO A 703 30.10 -3.40 16.37
CA PRO A 703 28.63 -3.54 16.25
C PRO A 703 27.82 -2.91 17.41
N LYS A 704 28.47 -2.58 18.53
CA LYS A 704 27.84 -1.92 19.69
C LYS A 704 27.84 -0.40 19.59
N ASP A 705 28.68 0.15 18.72
CA ASP A 705 28.83 1.60 18.56
C ASP A 705 27.76 2.17 17.63
N LYS A 706 27.55 3.48 17.75
CA LYS A 706 26.74 4.25 16.82
C LYS A 706 27.62 5.14 15.96
N LEU A 707 27.38 5.13 14.65
CA LEU A 707 28.06 6.00 13.70
C LEU A 707 27.19 7.24 13.40
N THR A 708 27.71 8.42 13.70
CA THR A 708 27.08 9.66 13.27
C THR A 708 27.64 10.12 11.92
N VAL A 709 26.75 10.38 10.96
CA VAL A 709 27.08 10.92 9.65
C VAL A 709 26.49 12.32 9.53
N LYS A 710 27.29 13.30 9.14
CA LYS A 710 26.85 14.69 8.91
C LYS A 710 27.19 15.13 7.51
N VAL A 711 26.25 15.85 6.88
CA VAL A 711 26.40 16.40 5.52
C VAL A 711 25.76 17.78 5.48
N ASP A 712 26.47 18.75 4.91
CA ASP A 712 25.92 20.08 4.66
C ASP A 712 25.27 20.15 3.28
N VAL A 713 24.04 20.67 3.24
CA VAL A 713 23.27 20.93 2.03
C VAL A 713 23.11 22.44 1.85
N THR A 714 23.66 22.96 0.77
CA THR A 714 23.59 24.39 0.42
C THR A 714 22.67 24.58 -0.79
N ASN A 715 21.67 25.43 -0.65
CA ASN A 715 20.85 25.86 -1.77
C ASN A 715 21.62 26.91 -2.60
N THR A 716 22.01 26.52 -3.81
CA THR A 716 22.80 27.39 -4.73
C THR A 716 21.93 28.15 -5.72
N GLY A 717 20.61 27.88 -5.74
CA GLY A 717 19.67 28.55 -6.63
C GLY A 717 19.00 29.78 -6.01
N LYS A 718 17.82 30.13 -6.53
CA LYS A 718 17.16 31.41 -6.23
C LYS A 718 15.86 31.31 -5.44
N VAL A 719 15.33 30.11 -5.26
CA VAL A 719 14.08 29.84 -4.54
C VAL A 719 14.32 28.90 -3.36
N THR A 720 13.51 29.03 -2.31
CA THR A 720 13.54 28.09 -1.20
C THR A 720 13.16 26.72 -1.70
N GLY A 721 13.82 25.68 -1.23
CA GLY A 721 13.48 24.31 -1.58
C GLY A 721 13.74 23.35 -0.45
N LYS A 722 13.08 22.20 -0.52
CA LYS A 722 13.27 21.08 0.39
C LYS A 722 14.04 20.00 -0.35
N GLU A 723 15.16 19.56 0.22
CA GLU A 723 15.98 18.47 -0.34
C GLU A 723 15.88 17.23 0.54
N ILE A 724 15.79 16.07 -0.10
CA ILE A 724 15.80 14.78 0.58
C ILE A 724 17.19 14.17 0.44
N VAL A 725 17.93 14.20 1.54
CA VAL A 725 19.26 13.60 1.65
C VAL A 725 19.09 12.12 1.96
N GLN A 726 19.53 11.27 1.05
CA GLN A 726 19.43 9.81 1.14
C GLN A 726 20.78 9.22 1.51
N LEU A 727 20.81 8.37 2.53
CA LEU A 727 22.01 7.69 3.00
C LEU A 727 21.91 6.20 2.77
N TYR A 728 22.87 5.67 2.04
CA TYR A 728 22.99 4.27 1.72
C TYR A 728 24.24 3.67 2.35
N VAL A 729 24.18 2.39 2.68
CA VAL A 729 25.32 1.60 3.17
C VAL A 729 25.62 0.52 2.14
N ARG A 730 26.90 0.37 1.83
CA ARG A 730 27.46 -0.67 0.96
C ARG A 730 28.43 -1.52 1.74
N ASP A 731 28.24 -2.82 1.74
CA ASP A 731 29.25 -3.77 2.17
C ASP A 731 30.25 -3.98 1.02
N VAL A 732 31.51 -3.70 1.26
CA VAL A 732 32.55 -3.74 0.21
C VAL A 732 32.94 -5.17 -0.13
N GLN A 733 32.94 -6.05 0.89
CA GLN A 733 33.40 -7.43 0.75
C GLN A 733 32.57 -8.35 1.66
N SER A 734 31.50 -8.89 1.12
CA SER A 734 30.61 -9.81 1.82
C SER A 734 30.80 -11.24 1.33
N THR A 735 30.72 -12.22 2.24
CA THR A 735 30.69 -13.65 1.91
C THR A 735 29.34 -14.06 1.30
N PHE A 736 28.29 -13.30 1.57
CA PHE A 736 26.97 -13.53 1.01
C PHE A 736 26.64 -12.53 -0.09
N ALA A 737 25.77 -12.92 -1.02
CA ALA A 737 25.25 -11.98 -2.01
C ALA A 737 24.53 -10.82 -1.32
N ARG A 738 24.95 -9.58 -1.57
CA ARG A 738 24.32 -8.36 -1.07
C ARG A 738 24.03 -7.39 -2.21
N PRO A 739 23.01 -6.52 -2.05
CA PRO A 739 22.80 -5.38 -2.92
C PRO A 739 24.06 -4.48 -2.98
N GLU A 740 24.23 -3.77 -4.10
CA GLU A 740 25.34 -2.80 -4.24
C GLU A 740 25.29 -1.71 -3.17
N LYS A 741 24.10 -1.39 -2.69
CA LYS A 741 23.85 -0.49 -1.57
C LYS A 741 22.42 -0.65 -1.10
N GLU A 742 22.15 -0.23 0.13
CA GLU A 742 20.84 -0.27 0.77
C GLU A 742 20.55 1.05 1.48
N LEU A 743 19.36 1.58 1.33
CA LEU A 743 18.91 2.76 2.07
C LEU A 743 18.85 2.43 3.57
N LYS A 744 19.51 3.24 4.39
CA LYS A 744 19.55 3.06 5.85
C LYS A 744 19.19 4.32 6.64
N ALA A 745 19.13 5.47 5.96
CA ALA A 745 18.63 6.71 6.55
C ALA A 745 18.24 7.72 5.46
N PHE A 746 17.35 8.64 5.79
CA PHE A 746 17.03 9.80 4.97
C PHE A 746 16.60 10.99 5.84
N ALA A 747 16.72 12.20 5.31
CA ALA A 747 16.25 13.42 5.96
C ALA A 747 15.79 14.43 4.91
N LYS A 748 14.63 15.05 5.14
CA LYS A 748 14.12 16.16 4.34
C LYS A 748 14.50 17.48 5.00
N VAL A 749 15.23 18.33 4.30
CA VAL A 749 15.74 19.61 4.83
C VAL A 749 15.29 20.76 3.95
N GLU A 750 14.63 21.78 4.55
CA GLU A 750 14.28 23.01 3.87
C GLU A 750 15.46 23.97 3.92
N VAL A 751 15.89 24.48 2.75
CA VAL A 751 17.04 25.37 2.63
C VAL A 751 16.69 26.61 1.80
N LYS A 752 16.84 27.78 2.40
CA LYS A 752 16.64 29.08 1.72
C LYS A 752 17.78 29.37 0.74
N PRO A 753 17.57 30.20 -0.29
CA PRO A 753 18.62 30.59 -1.24
C PRO A 753 19.90 31.08 -0.56
N GLY A 754 21.05 30.56 -0.99
CA GLY A 754 22.37 30.88 -0.44
C GLY A 754 22.62 30.42 1.00
N LYS A 755 21.71 29.65 1.62
CA LYS A 755 21.88 29.11 2.97
C LYS A 755 22.29 27.66 2.92
N THR A 756 22.86 27.21 4.05
CA THR A 756 23.29 25.85 4.27
C THR A 756 22.57 25.28 5.50
N LYS A 757 22.14 24.03 5.42
CA LYS A 757 21.69 23.24 6.55
C LYS A 757 22.45 21.92 6.62
N THR A 758 22.68 21.44 7.84
CA THR A 758 23.32 20.15 8.07
C THR A 758 22.26 19.08 8.28
N ALA A 759 22.29 18.02 7.47
CA ALA A 759 21.60 16.76 7.73
C ALA A 759 22.51 15.89 8.60
N ALA A 760 21.94 15.28 9.63
CA ALA A 760 22.66 14.39 10.54
C ALA A 760 21.92 13.06 10.69
N PHE A 761 22.67 11.97 10.60
CA PHE A 761 22.13 10.60 10.69
C PHE A 761 22.88 9.84 11.78
N THR A 762 22.20 8.93 12.42
CA THR A 762 22.79 7.98 13.35
C THR A 762 22.53 6.57 12.85
N LEU A 763 23.57 5.86 12.51
CA LEU A 763 23.53 4.46 12.13
C LEU A 763 23.93 3.61 13.34
N ASP A 764 23.19 2.57 13.60
CA ASP A 764 23.48 1.53 14.58
C ASP A 764 23.78 0.21 13.87
N ARG A 765 23.87 -0.88 14.63
CA ARG A 765 24.16 -2.22 14.10
C ARG A 765 23.24 -2.66 12.96
N GLU A 766 21.97 -2.21 12.98
CA GLU A 766 20.98 -2.62 11.97
C GLU A 766 21.31 -2.07 10.57
N ALA A 767 22.11 -1.02 10.49
CA ALA A 767 22.55 -0.48 9.21
C ALA A 767 23.53 -1.42 8.46
N PHE A 768 24.18 -2.36 9.18
CA PHE A 768 25.27 -3.21 8.66
C PHE A 768 24.93 -4.69 8.61
N TRP A 769 23.83 -5.11 9.25
CA TRP A 769 23.47 -6.51 9.37
C TRP A 769 22.85 -7.15 8.12
N TYR A 770 22.81 -8.46 8.13
CA TYR A 770 22.05 -9.30 7.20
C TYR A 770 21.48 -10.49 7.99
N PHE A 771 20.49 -11.17 7.44
CA PHE A 771 19.93 -12.37 8.06
C PHE A 771 20.69 -13.62 7.59
N ASP A 772 21.31 -14.33 8.48
CA ASP A 772 21.98 -15.60 8.26
C ASP A 772 20.97 -16.74 8.46
N ALA A 773 20.40 -17.25 7.36
CA ALA A 773 19.38 -18.29 7.43
C ALA A 773 19.91 -19.62 7.99
N ALA A 774 21.20 -19.91 7.84
CA ALA A 774 21.80 -21.12 8.40
C ALA A 774 21.91 -21.05 9.94
N LYS A 775 22.06 -19.86 10.50
CA LYS A 775 22.09 -19.62 11.95
C LYS A 775 20.74 -19.17 12.52
N ASN A 776 19.77 -18.93 11.66
CA ASN A 776 18.49 -18.32 11.99
C ASN A 776 18.65 -17.06 12.86
N ALA A 777 19.55 -16.17 12.46
CA ALA A 777 19.91 -14.99 13.25
C ALA A 777 20.40 -13.82 12.38
N TRP A 778 20.16 -12.60 12.86
CA TRP A 778 20.78 -11.40 12.33
C TRP A 778 22.27 -11.39 12.66
N ASN A 779 23.09 -11.27 11.63
CA ASN A 779 24.54 -11.31 11.72
C ASN A 779 25.18 -10.07 11.09
N ILE A 780 26.43 -9.79 11.45
CA ILE A 780 27.23 -8.70 10.91
C ILE A 780 28.60 -9.27 10.54
N GLU A 781 29.05 -9.04 9.32
CA GLU A 781 30.42 -9.37 8.93
C GLU A 781 31.34 -8.21 9.25
N PRO A 782 32.44 -8.44 9.99
CA PRO A 782 33.50 -7.46 10.12
C PRO A 782 34.12 -7.17 8.75
N GLY A 783 34.52 -5.92 8.50
CA GLY A 783 35.09 -5.55 7.21
C GLY A 783 34.92 -4.09 6.86
N GLY A 784 35.17 -3.78 5.60
CA GLY A 784 35.02 -2.45 5.04
C GLY A 784 33.59 -2.17 4.59
N PHE A 785 33.05 -1.03 4.99
CA PHE A 785 31.76 -0.51 4.54
C PHE A 785 31.92 0.88 3.94
N GLU A 786 31.13 1.18 2.93
CA GLU A 786 30.99 2.51 2.36
C GLU A 786 29.68 3.15 2.80
N ILE A 787 29.76 4.39 3.27
CA ILE A 787 28.63 5.25 3.57
C ILE A 787 28.46 6.20 2.39
N LEU A 788 27.36 6.07 1.68
CA LEU A 788 27.08 6.78 0.44
C LEU A 788 25.93 7.77 0.71
N VAL A 789 26.11 9.04 0.31
CA VAL A 789 25.07 10.05 0.48
C VAL A 789 24.74 10.66 -0.86
N GLY A 790 23.46 10.68 -1.20
CA GLY A 790 22.99 11.16 -2.50
C GLY A 790 21.60 11.78 -2.49
N ALA A 791 21.20 12.24 -3.66
CA ALA A 791 19.86 12.77 -3.93
C ALA A 791 18.93 11.72 -4.58
N SER A 792 19.48 10.57 -4.98
CA SER A 792 18.78 9.37 -5.42
C SER A 792 19.72 8.17 -5.33
N SER A 793 19.22 6.97 -5.61
CA SER A 793 20.04 5.74 -5.68
C SER A 793 21.14 5.81 -6.75
N ARG A 794 21.00 6.67 -7.76
CA ARG A 794 21.97 6.85 -8.85
C ARG A 794 22.69 8.21 -8.82
N ASP A 795 22.25 9.14 -8.00
CA ASP A 795 22.90 10.44 -7.80
C ASP A 795 23.62 10.47 -6.43
N ILE A 796 24.69 9.68 -6.32
CA ILE A 796 25.56 9.67 -5.14
C ILE A 796 26.55 10.82 -5.25
N ARG A 797 26.52 11.71 -4.26
CA ARG A 797 27.29 12.96 -4.25
C ARG A 797 28.49 12.95 -3.33
N LEU A 798 28.40 12.21 -2.21
CA LEU A 798 29.44 12.10 -1.21
C LEU A 798 29.55 10.66 -0.72
N ASN A 799 30.76 10.24 -0.37
CA ASN A 799 31.00 8.95 0.22
C ASN A 799 32.13 8.98 1.25
N GLY A 800 32.21 7.94 2.07
CA GLY A 800 33.30 7.69 3.00
C GLY A 800 33.31 6.24 3.44
N ALA A 801 34.49 5.75 3.74
CA ALA A 801 34.67 4.37 4.20
C ALA A 801 34.78 4.30 5.71
N ILE A 802 34.27 3.22 6.28
CA ILE A 802 34.51 2.80 7.66
C ILE A 802 34.93 1.34 7.70
N THR A 803 35.60 0.97 8.77
CA THR A 803 35.87 -0.43 9.12
C THR A 803 34.94 -0.84 10.26
N LEU A 804 34.24 -1.93 10.09
CA LEU A 804 33.50 -2.56 11.17
C LEU A 804 34.39 -3.63 11.80
N GLU A 805 34.82 -3.38 13.02
CA GLU A 805 35.64 -4.31 13.77
C GLU A 805 34.79 -5.48 14.29
N PRO A 806 35.35 -6.67 14.40
CA PRO A 806 34.66 -7.77 15.04
C PRO A 806 34.27 -7.40 16.49
N GLU A 807 33.11 -7.90 16.92
CA GLU A 807 32.85 -7.83 18.36
C GLU A 807 34.01 -8.52 19.10
N PRO A 808 34.48 -7.96 20.21
CA PRO A 808 35.45 -8.65 21.05
C PRO A 808 34.83 -9.98 21.48
N ARG A 809 35.18 -11.05 20.78
CA ARG A 809 34.83 -12.40 21.24
C ARG A 809 35.80 -12.81 22.32
N ALA A 810 35.31 -13.58 23.30
CA ALA A 810 36.14 -14.18 24.31
C ALA A 810 37.23 -15.10 23.72
N ALA A 811 37.07 -15.52 22.47
CA ALA A 811 38.06 -16.32 21.75
C ALA A 811 38.04 -16.00 20.25
N ARG A 812 39.21 -15.80 19.65
CA ARG A 812 39.44 -15.61 18.20
C ARG A 812 39.03 -16.85 17.39
N PHE A 813 39.31 -18.03 17.97
CA PHE A 813 38.97 -19.31 17.37
C PHE A 813 37.99 -20.07 18.27
N HIS A 814 36.97 -20.66 17.70
CA HIS A 814 35.91 -21.42 18.35
C HIS A 814 35.33 -22.49 17.44
N THR A 815 34.66 -23.49 18.01
CA THR A 815 34.11 -24.64 17.27
C THR A 815 32.97 -24.29 16.28
N GLY A 816 32.37 -23.12 16.41
CA GLY A 816 31.40 -22.59 15.45
C GLY A 816 32.01 -22.01 14.17
N LEU A 817 33.35 -21.99 14.02
CA LEU A 817 34.02 -21.68 12.76
C LEU A 817 34.08 -22.91 11.86
N THR A 818 34.14 -22.70 10.52
CA THR A 818 34.30 -23.82 9.62
C THR A 818 35.67 -24.47 9.79
N VAL A 819 35.73 -25.77 9.52
CA VAL A 819 37.01 -26.52 9.54
C VAL A 819 38.03 -25.88 8.61
N GLY A 820 37.61 -25.38 7.42
CA GLY A 820 38.45 -24.64 6.51
C GLY A 820 39.08 -23.41 7.13
N THR A 821 38.26 -22.55 7.76
CA THR A 821 38.73 -21.35 8.46
C THR A 821 39.71 -21.68 9.56
N LEU A 822 39.45 -22.74 10.34
CA LEU A 822 40.35 -23.18 11.40
C LEU A 822 41.69 -23.79 10.86
N LEU A 823 41.64 -24.40 9.68
CA LEU A 823 42.83 -24.96 9.03
C LEU A 823 43.68 -23.89 8.33
N ASP A 824 43.11 -22.75 7.96
CA ASP A 824 43.85 -21.66 7.31
C ASP A 824 44.83 -20.95 8.25
N HIS A 825 44.59 -21.03 9.56
CA HIS A 825 45.47 -20.42 10.56
C HIS A 825 46.38 -21.47 11.22
N PRO A 826 47.68 -21.24 11.27
CA PRO A 826 48.66 -22.24 11.77
C PRO A 826 48.35 -22.68 13.20
N GLU A 827 47.92 -21.75 14.07
CA GLU A 827 47.70 -22.02 15.49
C GLU A 827 46.42 -22.86 15.72
N SER A 828 45.31 -22.52 15.11
CA SER A 828 44.08 -23.32 15.18
C SER A 828 44.22 -24.66 14.41
N ARG A 829 44.95 -24.69 13.30
CA ARG A 829 45.31 -25.92 12.60
C ARG A 829 46.06 -26.88 13.51
N ALA A 830 47.01 -26.38 14.31
CA ALA A 830 47.76 -27.18 15.26
C ALA A 830 46.86 -27.84 16.31
N VAL A 831 45.86 -27.13 16.80
CA VAL A 831 44.83 -27.65 17.72
C VAL A 831 44.02 -28.74 17.04
N LEU A 832 43.48 -28.48 15.85
CA LEU A 832 42.68 -29.48 15.13
C LEU A 832 43.51 -30.73 14.79
N SER A 833 44.74 -30.56 14.33
CA SER A 833 45.63 -31.68 13.99
C SER A 833 45.96 -32.57 15.20
N ARG A 834 46.04 -31.97 16.37
CA ARG A 834 46.30 -32.71 17.62
C ARG A 834 45.14 -33.59 18.05
N HIS A 835 43.93 -33.10 17.89
CA HIS A 835 42.72 -33.74 18.41
C HIS A 835 42.00 -34.61 17.38
N ILE A 836 41.93 -34.15 16.15
CA ILE A 836 41.18 -34.80 15.05
C ILE A 836 42.03 -35.01 13.77
N GLY A 837 43.37 -35.00 13.91
CA GLY A 837 44.29 -35.15 12.75
C GLY A 837 44.05 -36.40 11.94
N GLY A 838 43.67 -37.51 12.58
CA GLY A 838 43.27 -38.73 11.90
C GLY A 838 41.99 -38.60 11.07
N PHE A 839 41.03 -37.86 11.57
CA PHE A 839 39.80 -37.54 10.82
C PHE A 839 40.11 -36.60 9.63
N LEU A 840 40.99 -35.64 9.83
CA LEU A 840 41.43 -34.73 8.78
C LEU A 840 42.21 -35.39 7.63
N LEU A 841 42.73 -36.57 7.83
CA LEU A 841 43.42 -37.35 6.81
C LEU A 841 42.49 -38.32 6.03
N MET A 842 41.23 -38.43 6.43
CA MET A 842 40.28 -39.29 5.70
C MET A 842 39.82 -38.63 4.39
N ALA A 843 39.49 -39.47 3.40
CA ALA A 843 39.39 -39.11 2.00
C ALA A 843 38.26 -38.11 1.61
N ASP A 844 37.45 -37.64 2.55
CA ASP A 844 36.28 -36.77 2.27
C ASP A 844 36.38 -35.36 2.87
N MET A 845 37.60 -34.89 3.03
CA MET A 845 37.90 -33.58 3.59
C MET A 845 37.22 -32.41 2.84
N ASN A 846 37.06 -32.53 1.51
CA ASN A 846 36.46 -31.46 0.74
C ASN A 846 35.00 -31.17 1.11
N SER A 847 34.28 -32.17 1.64
CA SER A 847 32.93 -32.00 2.13
C SER A 847 32.87 -31.40 3.54
N ALA A 848 33.88 -31.61 4.39
CA ALA A 848 33.93 -31.16 5.75
C ALA A 848 34.51 -29.74 5.91
N VAL A 849 35.29 -29.26 4.92
CA VAL A 849 35.94 -27.93 4.97
C VAL A 849 34.93 -26.79 5.13
N GLY A 850 33.78 -26.92 4.49
CA GLY A 850 32.69 -25.94 4.59
C GLY A 850 31.77 -26.09 5.82
N MET A 851 31.98 -27.12 6.65
CA MET A 851 31.19 -27.36 7.87
C MET A 851 31.84 -26.74 9.07
N THR A 852 31.04 -26.29 10.02
CA THR A 852 31.59 -25.93 11.34
C THR A 852 32.05 -27.19 12.08
N LEU A 853 32.98 -27.02 13.03
CA LEU A 853 33.44 -28.16 13.82
C LEU A 853 32.29 -28.77 14.65
N GLU A 854 31.33 -27.97 15.04
CA GLU A 854 30.09 -28.42 15.72
C GLU A 854 29.24 -29.28 14.79
N GLN A 855 29.10 -28.91 13.54
CA GLN A 855 28.40 -29.72 12.51
C GLN A 855 29.14 -31.03 12.23
N VAL A 856 30.47 -30.97 12.18
CA VAL A 856 31.30 -32.20 12.05
C VAL A 856 31.08 -33.10 13.25
N ALA A 857 31.07 -32.58 14.45
CA ALA A 857 30.81 -33.34 15.69
C ALA A 857 29.41 -33.98 15.69
N SER A 858 28.40 -33.23 15.22
CA SER A 858 27.02 -33.71 15.12
C SER A 858 26.89 -34.86 14.10
N ASN A 859 27.54 -34.73 12.96
CA ASN A 859 27.48 -35.71 11.87
C ASN A 859 28.36 -36.92 12.11
N HIS A 860 29.45 -36.77 12.87
CA HIS A 860 30.44 -37.80 13.14
C HIS A 860 30.78 -37.92 14.64
N PRO A 861 29.78 -38.22 15.50
CA PRO A 861 29.94 -38.23 16.96
C PRO A 861 30.96 -39.27 17.47
N ASN A 862 31.26 -40.31 16.69
CA ASN A 862 32.28 -41.32 17.00
C ASN A 862 33.72 -40.81 16.82
N PHE A 863 33.91 -39.81 15.93
CA PHE A 863 35.24 -39.22 15.69
C PHE A 863 35.45 -37.93 16.48
N VAL A 864 34.40 -37.16 16.66
CA VAL A 864 34.38 -35.89 17.45
C VAL A 864 33.28 -35.96 18.50
N PRO A 865 33.45 -36.75 19.58
CA PRO A 865 32.49 -36.77 20.67
C PRO A 865 32.36 -35.38 21.31
N GLN A 866 31.22 -35.08 21.93
CA GLN A 866 30.95 -33.81 22.60
C GLN A 866 32.02 -33.40 23.62
N LYS A 867 32.57 -34.38 24.35
CA LYS A 867 33.67 -34.16 25.29
C LYS A 867 34.94 -33.67 24.60
N LEU A 868 35.25 -34.21 23.41
CA LEU A 868 36.41 -33.82 22.63
C LEU A 868 36.18 -32.44 22.00
N LEU A 869 34.95 -32.18 21.51
CA LEU A 869 34.56 -30.88 20.97
C LEU A 869 34.76 -29.77 22.04
N ALA A 870 34.32 -30.01 23.27
CA ALA A 870 34.50 -29.08 24.38
C ALA A 870 36.00 -28.85 24.71
N GLN A 871 36.86 -29.88 24.59
CA GLN A 871 38.33 -29.71 24.79
C GLN A 871 38.92 -28.86 23.66
N ILE A 872 38.52 -29.11 22.42
CA ILE A 872 38.98 -28.31 21.26
C ILE A 872 38.55 -26.87 21.43
N GLU A 873 37.32 -26.62 21.83
CA GLU A 873 36.82 -25.27 22.12
C GLU A 873 37.66 -24.54 23.16
N GLN A 874 37.99 -25.25 24.24
CA GLN A 874 38.78 -24.68 25.32
C GLN A 874 40.23 -24.32 24.90
N GLU A 875 40.84 -25.14 24.05
CA GLU A 875 42.17 -24.86 23.50
C GLU A 875 42.15 -23.77 22.39
N LEU A 876 41.12 -23.75 21.52
CA LEU A 876 40.92 -22.70 20.54
C LEU A 876 40.71 -21.33 21.21
N ALA A 877 40.00 -21.29 22.34
CA ALA A 877 39.76 -20.08 23.09
C ALA A 877 41.02 -19.47 23.73
N GLN A 878 42.09 -20.25 23.90
CA GLN A 878 43.36 -19.81 24.45
C GLN A 878 44.31 -19.21 23.40
N ILE A 879 44.01 -19.37 22.13
CA ILE A 879 44.80 -18.78 21.04
C ILE A 879 44.52 -17.26 21.00
N LYS A 880 45.57 -16.48 21.18
CA LYS A 880 45.49 -15.00 21.28
C LYS A 880 45.35 -14.34 19.88
#